data_67aba5770db7c0eb3dad2e38ce7c08e3
#
_entry.id   67aba5770db7c0eb3dad2e38ce7c08e3
#
_cell.length_a   1.000
_cell.length_b   1.000
_cell.length_c   1.000
_cell.angle_alpha   90.00
_cell.angle_beta   90.00
_cell.angle_gamma   90.00
#
_symmetry.space_group_name_H-M   'P 1'
#
loop_
_entity.id
_entity.type
_entity.pdbx_description
1 polymer ?
#
loop_
_entity_poly.entity_id
_entity_poly.type
_entity_poly.pdbx_seq_one_letter_code
_entity_poly.pdbx_strand_id
1 'polypeptide(L)'
;MMAFAIGLTAQTEVTFDFNDYLDTGDENNRPALNGQDGWITKVHSAGNGGRYLYTGYFAYFWGSQPWTPTPDETIGVFSTCSGTSYGDIATRSIAEYGFDFSTGGIIEVECDMWREHWGDLFGIGYDGDGDGFVLPPIKGNHEPIIPDSTSTLPDGGIYMLTTNVSDNPNFMSGVVLPNNKLSAHVNFEPSHQWYRWRISIDLDANAGAGAVTLYMKRDVLNSEFEPVPECQGFPLGLTPGSGDKFDPATWDKIFLLNSGWGGFDNFTVRHFPGGLSQQFIDFDAIPDQLITAAPITLNATSSSGLPVTFEVVEGPASVEGNILTLTGEEGMVRVSAMQGGDGTNWQAAPTVTRSFYVVDPANYTPEITIRRPYEGTKVYMPDFENPILIVLSAYIDHPDVLKFNEVKCSVDGLELTLKTDHPDNPDNGYWYTTWTPSGAGTYDMTVSITQTGGKVTTATNTFEVTTDYNDMMVTACNGDFVVAPSNQTSYAEYAFPSHVNAFNAINMHYDHNCVNGNCDSYDRVGYCRVKNYRGEWVELFRYVTPFGKECDDDLDVSDFTTLLQGLVEFELHFDVWSGDGYNPIITFDYTKGTPEYTYVDMSELWFGNYSFGDYANLCSVPTRHLEFDPCVEKAELRLVSTGHNWSSGTNGNYNTGNAAEFYEATHNIKINGAVAYTQHLWRTCSPNPAGCQPQNGTWIYDRSGWCPGSIGLVWRYSLDDYLADGGAEVTYEFAPDYVDQCHPNYPDCVNGQNNCPNCQDSSNPYIKVSGKLVTYSHNTDILLDTPEYPDVDEDPFDVAITPNPVKNNMTITTDYELGRTSVHILNSYGVEVRRFSMAKQATIDVSDLPSGLYFVNVIGGKVVTKKVVIE
;
A
#
# COMPACT_ATOMS: atom_id res chain seq x y z
N MET A 1 -29.88 7.34 42.99
CA MET A 1 -29.72 6.06 43.69
C MET A 1 -30.93 5.22 43.42
N MET A 2 -30.83 4.35 42.48
CA MET A 2 -31.58 3.09 42.34
C MET A 2 -31.04 2.44 41.04
N ALA A 3 -30.10 1.54 41.20
CA ALA A 3 -29.55 0.75 40.11
C ALA A 3 -30.62 -0.27 39.72
N PHE A 4 -31.10 -0.20 38.51
CA PHE A 4 -31.73 -1.35 37.85
C PHE A 4 -30.62 -2.13 37.15
N ALA A 5 -30.21 -3.22 37.82
CA ALA A 5 -29.42 -4.26 37.15
C ALA A 5 -30.38 -4.97 36.19
N ILE A 6 -30.37 -4.62 34.93
CA ILE A 6 -30.81 -5.48 33.84
C ILE A 6 -29.60 -6.31 33.50
N GLY A 7 -29.64 -7.60 33.72
CA GLY A 7 -28.58 -8.53 33.31
C GLY A 7 -28.56 -8.60 31.77
N LEU A 8 -27.82 -7.71 31.19
CA LEU A 8 -27.36 -7.82 29.82
C LEU A 8 -26.05 -8.60 29.87
N THR A 9 -25.91 -9.67 29.11
CA THR A 9 -24.63 -10.27 28.76
C THR A 9 -23.95 -9.28 27.81
N ALA A 10 -23.38 -8.22 28.41
CA ALA A 10 -22.70 -7.19 27.69
C ALA A 10 -21.35 -7.72 27.25
N GLN A 11 -20.89 -7.27 26.09
CA GLN A 11 -19.49 -7.30 25.68
C GLN A 11 -18.60 -6.98 26.89
N THR A 12 -17.58 -7.80 27.12
CA THR A 12 -16.52 -7.49 28.06
C THR A 12 -15.33 -6.98 27.29
N GLU A 13 -14.85 -5.79 27.65
CA GLU A 13 -13.72 -5.14 26.95
C GLU A 13 -12.74 -4.54 27.99
N VAL A 14 -11.46 -4.64 27.72
CA VAL A 14 -10.40 -3.92 28.40
C VAL A 14 -9.36 -3.45 27.39
N THR A 15 -8.90 -2.21 27.55
CA THR A 15 -7.81 -1.62 26.76
C THR A 15 -6.69 -1.18 27.68
N PHE A 16 -5.46 -1.49 27.33
CA PHE A 16 -4.22 -1.02 27.94
C PHE A 16 -3.56 -0.06 26.95
N ASP A 17 -3.81 1.22 27.09
CA ASP A 17 -3.30 2.28 26.21
C ASP A 17 -1.93 2.83 26.67
N PHE A 18 -1.45 2.38 27.82
CA PHE A 18 -0.19 2.76 28.47
C PHE A 18 -0.03 4.26 28.81
N ASN A 19 -1.00 5.12 28.55
CA ASN A 19 -0.91 6.57 28.70
C ASN A 19 -0.67 7.02 30.14
N ASP A 20 -1.21 6.30 31.10
CA ASP A 20 -1.02 6.56 32.55
C ASP A 20 0.27 5.95 33.11
N TYR A 21 1.11 5.35 32.27
CA TYR A 21 2.32 4.69 32.69
C TYR A 21 3.46 5.70 32.88
N LEU A 22 4.50 5.29 33.63
CA LEU A 22 5.60 6.17 33.95
C LEU A 22 6.44 6.50 32.71
N ASP A 23 6.68 7.79 32.48
CA ASP A 23 7.71 8.30 31.58
C ASP A 23 8.59 9.29 32.32
N THR A 24 9.91 9.17 32.22
CA THR A 24 10.85 10.10 32.83
C THR A 24 11.32 11.19 31.88
N GLY A 25 11.00 11.08 30.58
CA GLY A 25 11.55 11.97 29.56
C GLY A 25 13.06 11.84 29.34
N ASP A 26 13.72 10.85 29.96
CA ASP A 26 15.18 10.65 29.92
C ASP A 26 15.49 9.28 29.32
N GLU A 27 16.10 9.26 28.15
CA GLU A 27 16.50 8.06 27.44
C GLU A 27 17.43 7.10 28.21
N ASN A 28 18.15 7.63 29.22
CA ASN A 28 19.08 6.89 30.06
C ASN A 28 18.46 6.38 31.35
N ASN A 29 17.23 6.80 31.69
CA ASN A 29 16.54 6.44 32.92
C ASN A 29 15.10 6.03 32.68
N ARG A 30 14.91 4.99 31.89
CA ARG A 30 13.61 4.51 31.39
C ARG A 30 12.89 3.69 32.45
N PRO A 31 11.59 3.95 32.71
CA PRO A 31 10.80 3.10 33.58
C PRO A 31 10.60 1.71 32.96
N ALA A 32 10.82 0.67 33.74
CA ALA A 32 10.49 -0.68 33.31
C ALA A 32 8.97 -0.90 33.33
N LEU A 33 8.43 -1.64 32.36
CA LEU A 33 7.03 -2.07 32.36
C LEU A 33 6.70 -2.96 33.57
N ASN A 34 7.70 -3.69 34.07
CA ASN A 34 7.53 -4.61 35.20
C ASN A 34 6.98 -3.91 36.46
N GLY A 35 5.85 -4.37 36.93
CA GLY A 35 5.18 -3.87 38.13
C GLY A 35 4.24 -2.68 37.89
N GLN A 36 4.14 -2.15 36.66
CA GLN A 36 3.15 -1.16 36.30
C GLN A 36 1.84 -1.87 35.90
N ASP A 37 0.74 -1.41 36.44
CA ASP A 37 -0.62 -1.90 36.16
C ASP A 37 -0.74 -3.45 36.07
N GLY A 38 -0.06 -4.18 36.94
CA GLY A 38 -0.11 -5.65 37.02
C GLY A 38 0.71 -6.40 35.96
N TRP A 39 1.46 -5.70 35.09
CA TRP A 39 2.39 -6.35 34.17
C TRP A 39 3.59 -6.92 34.93
N ILE A 40 3.97 -8.13 34.56
CA ILE A 40 5.20 -8.81 35.01
C ILE A 40 6.09 -9.09 33.78
N THR A 41 7.39 -8.90 33.93
CA THR A 41 8.34 -9.10 32.84
C THR A 41 9.42 -10.12 33.17
N LYS A 42 9.83 -10.89 32.18
CA LYS A 42 10.90 -11.91 32.30
C LYS A 42 11.86 -11.81 31.13
N VAL A 43 13.14 -11.84 31.41
CA VAL A 43 14.19 -11.94 30.37
C VAL A 43 14.35 -13.41 30.01
N HIS A 44 14.20 -13.73 28.72
CA HIS A 44 14.21 -15.13 28.28
C HIS A 44 15.60 -15.79 28.23
N SER A 45 16.71 -15.03 28.20
CA SER A 45 18.06 -15.60 28.25
C SER A 45 19.08 -14.81 29.04
N ALA A 46 19.88 -15.51 29.84
CA ALA A 46 20.92 -14.99 30.71
C ALA A 46 22.27 -14.75 30.00
N GLY A 47 22.30 -13.93 28.97
CA GLY A 47 23.53 -13.60 28.25
C GLY A 47 23.70 -12.12 28.02
N ASN A 48 24.45 -11.42 28.89
CA ASN A 48 24.82 -10.01 28.83
C ASN A 48 23.76 -8.98 29.19
N GLY A 49 23.53 -8.77 30.48
CA GLY A 49 22.92 -7.56 31.05
C GLY A 49 21.46 -7.38 30.67
N GLY A 50 20.57 -7.84 31.53
CA GLY A 50 19.13 -7.84 31.38
C GLY A 50 18.61 -6.56 30.74
N ARG A 51 17.89 -6.73 29.66
CA ARG A 51 17.16 -5.67 28.99
C ARG A 51 15.68 -5.92 29.24
N TYR A 52 14.94 -4.86 29.53
CA TYR A 52 13.56 -4.94 29.96
C TYR A 52 12.69 -4.27 28.92
N LEU A 53 11.43 -4.62 28.86
CA LEU A 53 10.40 -3.81 28.23
C LEU A 53 10.23 -2.54 29.05
N TYR A 54 10.24 -1.40 28.39
CA TYR A 54 10.17 -0.07 28.99
C TYR A 54 8.92 0.65 28.53
N THR A 55 8.47 1.61 29.35
CA THR A 55 7.40 2.55 28.98
C THR A 55 8.00 3.92 28.68
N GLY A 56 7.39 4.69 27.78
CA GLY A 56 7.79 6.06 27.48
C GLY A 56 7.41 6.51 26.07
N TYR A 57 7.75 7.75 25.77
CA TYR A 57 7.49 8.35 24.49
C TYR A 57 8.47 7.84 23.42
N PHE A 58 8.00 7.23 22.39
CA PHE A 58 8.82 6.50 21.40
C PHE A 58 9.85 7.41 20.69
N ALA A 59 9.52 8.67 20.45
CA ALA A 59 10.39 9.63 19.76
C ALA A 59 11.75 9.89 20.45
N TYR A 60 11.93 9.53 21.73
CA TYR A 60 13.16 9.80 22.49
C TYR A 60 14.26 8.75 22.34
N PHE A 61 14.03 7.66 21.59
CA PHE A 61 14.90 6.48 21.69
C PHE A 61 16.08 6.44 20.74
N TRP A 62 16.11 7.26 19.67
CA TRP A 62 17.20 7.22 18.69
C TRP A 62 17.49 8.59 18.10
N GLY A 63 18.55 9.18 18.56
CA GLY A 63 18.96 10.57 18.27
C GLY A 63 19.33 10.89 16.82
N SER A 64 18.98 10.12 15.81
CA SER A 64 19.31 10.43 14.41
C SER A 64 18.39 9.85 13.34
N GLN A 65 17.30 9.17 13.72
CA GLN A 65 16.33 8.64 12.73
C GLN A 65 14.95 9.26 12.99
N PRO A 66 14.18 9.59 11.95
CA PRO A 66 12.81 10.07 12.11
C PRO A 66 11.90 8.89 12.47
N TRP A 67 11.75 8.64 13.78
CA TRP A 67 10.83 7.65 14.29
C TRP A 67 9.43 8.23 14.33
N THR A 68 8.47 7.51 13.79
CA THR A 68 7.06 7.85 13.95
C THR A 68 6.69 7.68 15.43
N PRO A 69 6.09 8.69 16.09
CA PRO A 69 5.52 8.52 17.42
C PRO A 69 4.46 7.41 17.43
N THR A 70 4.02 6.98 18.61
CA THR A 70 2.83 6.13 18.73
C THR A 70 1.67 6.72 17.94
N PRO A 71 0.73 5.93 17.45
CA PRO A 71 -0.35 6.42 16.58
C PRO A 71 -1.14 7.59 17.15
N ASP A 72 -1.22 7.69 18.48
CA ASP A 72 -1.92 8.74 19.22
C ASP A 72 -0.98 9.76 19.89
N GLU A 73 0.33 9.74 19.55
CA GLU A 73 1.37 10.58 20.13
C GLU A 73 1.55 10.44 21.66
N THR A 74 1.28 9.26 22.21
CA THR A 74 1.28 8.97 23.64
C THR A 74 2.39 8.01 24.07
N ILE A 75 2.29 7.46 25.26
CA ILE A 75 3.28 6.54 25.84
C ILE A 75 2.99 5.12 25.34
N GLY A 76 3.98 4.43 24.81
CA GLY A 76 3.92 3.03 24.44
C GLY A 76 4.92 2.16 25.20
N VAL A 77 4.92 0.86 24.88
CA VAL A 77 5.86 -0.13 25.41
C VAL A 77 6.83 -0.54 24.30
N PHE A 78 8.12 -0.57 24.60
CA PHE A 78 9.12 -0.97 23.61
C PHE A 78 10.36 -1.58 24.25
N SER A 79 11.16 -2.22 23.40
CA SER A 79 12.42 -2.86 23.75
C SER A 79 13.57 -2.26 22.95
N THR A 80 14.77 -2.27 23.57
CA THR A 80 16.02 -1.81 22.96
C THR A 80 16.97 -2.96 22.67
N CYS A 81 16.49 -4.14 22.35
CA CYS A 81 17.32 -5.31 22.13
C CYS A 81 18.05 -5.23 20.79
N SER A 82 19.37 -5.09 20.78
CA SER A 82 20.19 -5.17 19.56
C SER A 82 20.85 -6.55 19.45
N GLY A 83 20.47 -7.33 18.43
CA GLY A 83 21.18 -8.54 17.93
C GLY A 83 21.36 -9.68 18.95
N THR A 84 21.14 -10.91 18.54
CA THR A 84 21.50 -12.19 19.17
C THR A 84 20.97 -12.51 20.57
N SER A 85 20.14 -11.68 21.20
CA SER A 85 19.56 -11.96 22.50
C SER A 85 18.07 -12.28 22.37
N TYR A 86 17.62 -13.30 23.08
CA TYR A 86 16.23 -13.74 23.13
C TYR A 86 15.35 -12.68 23.79
N GLY A 87 14.11 -12.53 23.27
CA GLY A 87 13.23 -11.44 23.62
C GLY A 87 12.83 -11.33 25.09
N ASP A 88 12.40 -10.15 25.45
CA ASP A 88 11.80 -9.86 26.75
C ASP A 88 10.29 -10.15 26.63
N ILE A 89 9.75 -10.86 27.63
CA ILE A 89 8.33 -11.22 27.72
C ILE A 89 7.67 -10.36 28.78
N ALA A 90 6.51 -9.80 28.47
CA ALA A 90 5.60 -9.25 29.45
C ALA A 90 4.28 -10.02 29.45
N THR A 91 3.78 -10.33 30.61
CA THR A 91 2.47 -11.01 30.79
C THR A 91 1.65 -10.24 31.82
N ARG A 92 0.33 -10.19 31.58
CA ARG A 92 -0.66 -9.61 32.50
C ARG A 92 -1.88 -10.51 32.60
N SER A 93 -2.38 -10.71 33.83
CA SER A 93 -3.66 -11.39 34.04
C SER A 93 -4.82 -10.48 33.70
N ILE A 94 -5.81 -11.03 32.99
CA ILE A 94 -7.09 -10.38 32.68
C ILE A 94 -8.26 -10.96 33.52
N ALA A 95 -7.98 -11.85 34.45
CA ALA A 95 -9.00 -12.52 35.28
C ALA A 95 -9.89 -11.54 36.06
N GLU A 96 -9.36 -10.37 36.45
CA GLU A 96 -10.08 -9.34 37.21
C GLU A 96 -11.15 -8.60 36.38
N TYR A 97 -11.10 -8.67 35.06
CA TYR A 97 -12.02 -7.95 34.16
C TYR A 97 -13.27 -8.76 33.81
N GLY A 98 -13.41 -9.98 34.36
CA GLY A 98 -14.61 -10.77 34.26
C GLY A 98 -14.89 -11.42 32.91
N PHE A 99 -13.86 -11.67 32.10
CA PHE A 99 -13.99 -12.46 30.88
C PHE A 99 -14.41 -13.90 31.20
N ASP A 100 -15.41 -14.40 30.48
CA ASP A 100 -15.90 -15.79 30.61
C ASP A 100 -15.98 -16.42 29.20
N PHE A 101 -14.88 -16.92 28.73
CA PHE A 101 -14.77 -17.53 27.39
C PHE A 101 -15.43 -18.91 27.32
N SER A 102 -15.92 -19.46 28.46
CA SER A 102 -16.70 -20.71 28.46
C SER A 102 -18.06 -20.55 27.81
N THR A 103 -18.51 -19.30 27.63
CA THR A 103 -19.81 -18.98 27.01
C THR A 103 -19.79 -19.04 25.47
N GLY A 104 -18.64 -19.39 24.87
CA GLY A 104 -18.46 -19.37 23.42
C GLY A 104 -18.42 -17.96 22.87
N GLY A 105 -18.74 -17.81 21.58
CA GLY A 105 -18.76 -16.51 20.89
C GLY A 105 -17.41 -16.11 20.32
N ILE A 106 -17.07 -14.81 20.34
CA ILE A 106 -15.88 -14.29 19.70
C ILE A 106 -14.99 -13.56 20.69
N ILE A 107 -13.70 -13.87 20.63
CA ILE A 107 -12.64 -13.13 21.31
C ILE A 107 -11.89 -12.32 20.26
N GLU A 108 -11.73 -11.02 20.48
CA GLU A 108 -10.82 -10.16 19.71
C GLU A 108 -9.68 -9.70 20.59
N VAL A 109 -8.47 -9.82 20.07
CA VAL A 109 -7.24 -9.30 20.68
C VAL A 109 -6.57 -8.37 19.70
N GLU A 110 -6.46 -7.09 20.06
CA GLU A 110 -5.87 -6.04 19.22
C GLU A 110 -4.61 -5.48 19.85
N CYS A 111 -3.68 -5.03 19.01
CA CYS A 111 -2.50 -4.32 19.46
C CYS A 111 -1.93 -3.47 18.32
N ASP A 112 -1.52 -2.26 18.64
CA ASP A 112 -0.66 -1.47 17.76
C ASP A 112 0.77 -1.96 17.93
N MET A 113 1.40 -2.28 16.80
CA MET A 113 2.79 -2.74 16.76
C MET A 113 3.61 -1.90 15.80
N TRP A 114 4.70 -1.36 16.32
CA TRP A 114 5.74 -0.77 15.49
C TRP A 114 6.84 -1.78 15.26
N ARG A 115 7.30 -1.91 14.01
CA ARG A 115 8.21 -2.95 13.61
C ARG A 115 9.48 -2.42 12.97
N GLU A 116 10.62 -2.92 13.43
CA GLU A 116 11.92 -2.79 12.75
C GLU A 116 12.51 -4.14 12.37
N HIS A 117 12.48 -5.12 13.26
CA HIS A 117 13.12 -6.43 13.09
C HIS A 117 12.25 -7.60 13.57
N TRP A 118 12.78 -8.66 13.97
CA TRP A 118 12.30 -10.04 14.01
C TRP A 118 11.63 -10.40 15.34
N GLY A 119 10.52 -11.13 15.25
CA GLY A 119 10.03 -11.93 16.35
C GLY A 119 9.20 -11.20 17.41
N ASP A 120 8.53 -10.11 17.04
CA ASP A 120 7.58 -9.45 17.92
C ASP A 120 6.25 -10.21 17.90
N LEU A 121 5.61 -10.34 19.06
CA LEU A 121 4.32 -11.00 19.17
C LEU A 121 3.45 -10.42 20.28
N PHE A 122 2.15 -10.59 20.10
CA PHE A 122 1.15 -10.36 21.14
C PHE A 122 0.07 -11.45 21.08
N GLY A 123 -0.59 -11.70 22.20
CA GLY A 123 -1.63 -12.71 22.22
C GLY A 123 -2.33 -12.88 23.55
N ILE A 124 -3.16 -13.93 23.60
CA ILE A 124 -3.92 -14.37 24.75
C ILE A 124 -3.67 -15.85 25.00
N GLY A 125 -3.59 -16.28 26.25
CA GLY A 125 -3.30 -17.67 26.52
C GLY A 125 -3.38 -18.11 27.98
N TYR A 126 -2.82 -19.30 28.20
CA TYR A 126 -2.85 -20.10 29.42
C TYR A 126 -1.42 -20.32 29.95
N ASP A 127 -1.21 -20.01 31.20
CA ASP A 127 -0.01 -20.33 31.98
C ASP A 127 -0.18 -21.71 32.64
N GLY A 128 0.35 -22.72 31.99
CA GLY A 128 0.11 -24.12 32.38
C GLY A 128 1.05 -24.66 33.45
N ASP A 129 2.20 -24.01 33.69
CA ASP A 129 3.13 -24.41 34.75
C ASP A 129 3.03 -23.56 36.02
N GLY A 130 2.25 -22.44 35.94
CA GLY A 130 1.95 -21.56 37.07
C GLY A 130 3.11 -20.65 37.44
N ASP A 131 4.05 -20.40 36.51
CA ASP A 131 5.18 -19.48 36.75
C ASP A 131 4.82 -18.00 36.56
N GLY A 132 3.61 -17.72 36.10
CA GLY A 132 3.04 -16.41 35.84
C GLY A 132 3.20 -15.92 34.40
N PHE A 133 3.86 -16.67 33.54
CA PHE A 133 4.14 -16.28 32.16
C PHE A 133 3.49 -17.23 31.18
N VAL A 134 3.14 -16.73 30.00
CA VAL A 134 2.82 -17.56 28.84
C VAL A 134 4.05 -17.54 27.94
N LEU A 135 4.76 -18.65 27.87
CA LEU A 135 5.99 -18.78 27.11
C LEU A 135 5.70 -19.42 25.74
N PRO A 136 5.65 -18.64 24.66
CA PRO A 136 5.61 -19.24 23.34
C PRO A 136 6.91 -19.96 23.04
N PRO A 137 6.88 -21.09 22.30
CA PRO A 137 8.08 -21.82 21.94
C PRO A 137 8.91 -21.05 20.91
N ILE A 138 10.05 -20.50 21.32
CA ILE A 138 10.97 -19.77 20.46
C ILE A 138 12.33 -20.48 20.45
N LYS A 139 12.87 -20.75 19.27
CA LYS A 139 14.24 -21.22 19.08
C LYS A 139 15.27 -20.13 19.24
N GLY A 140 16.49 -20.56 19.58
CA GLY A 140 17.65 -19.73 19.81
C GLY A 140 18.18 -18.92 18.62
N ASN A 141 17.45 -18.82 17.52
CA ASN A 141 17.81 -18.01 16.35
C ASN A 141 16.66 -17.12 15.89
N HIS A 142 15.78 -16.72 16.80
CA HIS A 142 14.56 -15.93 16.46
C HIS A 142 13.56 -16.65 15.54
N GLU A 143 13.78 -17.94 15.27
CA GLU A 143 12.81 -18.75 14.56
C GLU A 143 11.72 -19.20 15.53
N PRO A 144 10.43 -19.05 15.18
CA PRO A 144 9.39 -19.75 15.92
C PRO A 144 9.74 -21.23 15.88
N ILE A 145 9.75 -21.88 17.03
CA ILE A 145 9.67 -23.32 17.01
C ILE A 145 8.28 -23.60 16.47
N ILE A 146 8.18 -23.99 15.20
CA ILE A 146 7.01 -24.73 14.74
C ILE A 146 7.25 -26.10 15.38
N PRO A 147 6.67 -26.40 16.54
CA PRO A 147 6.89 -27.72 17.15
C PRO A 147 6.23 -28.70 16.24
N ASP A 148 6.90 -29.78 16.00
CA ASP A 148 6.19 -30.98 15.57
C ASP A 148 5.08 -31.30 16.58
N SER A 149 4.13 -32.12 16.18
CA SER A 149 2.97 -32.52 16.97
C SER A 149 3.27 -33.17 18.35
N THR A 150 4.49 -33.05 18.84
CA THR A 150 5.02 -33.69 20.07
C THR A 150 5.44 -32.69 21.15
N SER A 151 5.26 -31.36 20.96
CA SER A 151 5.60 -30.36 21.96
C SER A 151 4.77 -30.53 23.23
N THR A 152 5.41 -30.83 24.32
CA THR A 152 4.85 -31.01 25.65
C THR A 152 4.89 -29.75 26.49
N LEU A 153 4.97 -28.56 25.88
CA LEU A 153 4.97 -27.30 26.63
C LEU A 153 3.65 -27.14 27.40
N PRO A 154 3.71 -26.81 28.68
CA PRO A 154 2.53 -26.67 29.53
C PRO A 154 1.69 -25.47 29.11
N ASP A 155 2.34 -24.39 28.69
CA ASP A 155 1.69 -23.15 28.27
C ASP A 155 1.13 -23.24 26.86
N GLY A 156 0.18 -22.40 26.56
CA GLY A 156 -0.37 -22.28 25.24
C GLY A 156 -1.30 -21.08 25.08
N GLY A 157 -1.57 -20.73 23.85
CA GLY A 157 -2.43 -19.59 23.53
C GLY A 157 -2.48 -19.35 22.04
N ILE A 158 -3.16 -18.29 21.67
CA ILE A 158 -3.23 -17.81 20.31
C ILE A 158 -2.52 -16.47 20.26
N TYR A 159 -1.57 -16.33 19.36
CA TYR A 159 -0.80 -15.10 19.22
C TYR A 159 -0.44 -14.82 17.75
N MET A 160 -0.38 -13.52 17.43
CA MET A 160 0.19 -13.04 16.19
C MET A 160 1.70 -12.94 16.37
N LEU A 161 2.45 -13.40 15.40
CA LEU A 161 3.90 -13.40 15.40
C LEU A 161 4.43 -12.77 14.12
N THR A 162 5.33 -11.81 14.27
CA THR A 162 6.16 -11.34 13.15
C THR A 162 7.46 -12.14 13.15
N THR A 163 7.79 -12.78 12.06
CA THR A 163 9.02 -13.58 11.97
C THR A 163 9.75 -13.35 10.65
N ASN A 164 11.07 -13.52 10.69
CA ASN A 164 11.90 -13.69 9.52
C ASN A 164 12.36 -15.15 9.50
N VAL A 165 11.96 -15.89 8.48
CA VAL A 165 12.49 -17.26 8.27
C VAL A 165 13.73 -17.14 7.41
N SER A 166 14.86 -17.61 7.89
CA SER A 166 16.19 -17.44 7.30
C SER A 166 16.35 -17.92 5.85
N ASP A 167 15.40 -18.71 5.36
CA ASP A 167 15.41 -19.27 3.99
C ASP A 167 14.41 -18.60 3.04
N ASN A 168 13.68 -17.60 3.52
CA ASN A 168 12.78 -16.80 2.70
C ASN A 168 12.94 -15.33 3.08
N PRO A 169 13.38 -14.46 2.17
CA PRO A 169 13.67 -13.06 2.45
C PRO A 169 12.42 -12.23 2.78
N ASN A 170 11.23 -12.80 2.63
CA ASN A 170 9.99 -12.13 2.93
C ASN A 170 9.67 -12.22 4.43
N PHE A 171 9.39 -11.10 5.04
CA PHE A 171 8.91 -11.04 6.42
C PHE A 171 7.53 -11.68 6.48
N MET A 172 7.35 -12.58 7.45
CA MET A 172 6.11 -13.35 7.56
C MET A 172 5.42 -13.00 8.87
N SER A 173 4.12 -12.79 8.79
CA SER A 173 3.27 -12.68 9.97
C SER A 173 2.15 -13.69 9.88
N GLY A 174 1.76 -14.21 11.00
CA GLY A 174 0.71 -15.21 11.07
C GLY A 174 0.27 -15.44 12.50
N VAL A 175 -0.80 -16.19 12.68
CA VAL A 175 -1.31 -16.59 13.98
C VAL A 175 -0.78 -17.98 14.34
N VAL A 176 -0.21 -18.09 15.52
CA VAL A 176 0.22 -19.39 16.06
C VAL A 176 -0.90 -19.97 16.90
N LEU A 177 -1.24 -21.21 16.61
CA LEU A 177 -2.34 -21.95 17.23
C LEU A 177 -1.90 -22.64 18.52
N PRO A 178 -2.82 -23.06 19.38
CA PRO A 178 -2.51 -23.77 20.62
C PRO A 178 -1.68 -25.05 20.42
N ASN A 179 -1.80 -25.69 19.25
CA ASN A 179 -0.97 -26.85 18.86
C ASN A 179 0.37 -26.48 18.24
N ASN A 180 0.75 -25.19 18.33
CA ASN A 180 2.00 -24.62 17.80
C ASN A 180 2.15 -24.71 16.27
N LYS A 181 1.06 -24.72 15.55
CA LYS A 181 1.06 -24.57 14.08
C LYS A 181 0.88 -23.10 13.69
N LEU A 182 1.68 -22.65 12.76
CA LEU A 182 1.47 -21.35 12.12
C LEU A 182 0.30 -21.47 11.13
N SER A 183 -0.70 -20.60 11.25
CA SER A 183 -1.88 -20.63 10.39
C SER A 183 -1.58 -20.20 8.97
N ALA A 184 -0.71 -19.21 8.78
CA ALA A 184 -0.36 -18.67 7.48
C ALA A 184 0.86 -17.76 7.55
N HIS A 185 1.40 -17.46 6.38
CA HIS A 185 2.49 -16.54 6.19
C HIS A 185 2.01 -15.34 5.37
N VAL A 186 2.18 -14.15 5.89
CA VAL A 186 1.79 -12.92 5.21
C VAL A 186 3.00 -12.05 4.95
N ASN A 187 3.21 -11.73 3.69
CA ASN A 187 4.17 -10.71 3.31
C ASN A 187 3.54 -9.35 3.52
N PHE A 188 4.21 -8.47 4.25
CA PHE A 188 3.77 -7.09 4.34
C PHE A 188 4.94 -6.11 4.39
N GLU A 189 4.74 -5.01 3.76
CA GLU A 189 5.62 -3.85 3.67
C GLU A 189 4.84 -2.58 4.07
N PRO A 190 5.52 -1.54 4.47
CA PRO A 190 6.94 -1.37 4.77
C PRO A 190 7.30 -1.66 6.23
N SER A 191 8.59 -1.85 6.51
CA SER A 191 9.14 -1.78 7.87
C SER A 191 9.16 -0.33 8.36
N HIS A 192 9.29 -0.10 9.68
CA HIS A 192 9.40 1.23 10.31
C HIS A 192 8.11 2.05 10.35
N GLN A 193 6.96 1.40 10.44
CA GLN A 193 5.69 2.07 10.72
C GLN A 193 4.83 1.30 11.69
N TRP A 194 3.82 1.98 12.23
CA TRP A 194 2.82 1.35 13.09
C TRP A 194 1.75 0.65 12.27
N TYR A 195 1.36 -0.55 12.74
CA TYR A 195 0.22 -1.32 12.25
C TYR A 195 -0.67 -1.68 13.40
N ARG A 196 -1.98 -1.63 13.25
CA ARG A 196 -2.91 -2.24 14.19
C ARG A 196 -3.29 -3.62 13.71
N TRP A 197 -3.09 -4.59 14.57
CA TRP A 197 -3.43 -5.98 14.31
C TRP A 197 -4.61 -6.40 15.17
N ARG A 198 -5.47 -7.27 14.64
CA ARG A 198 -6.56 -7.91 15.38
C ARG A 198 -6.53 -9.40 15.12
N ILE A 199 -6.48 -10.20 16.19
CA ILE A 199 -6.73 -11.63 16.19
C ILE A 199 -8.20 -11.80 16.57
N SER A 200 -9.04 -12.33 15.67
CA SER A 200 -10.44 -12.63 15.93
C SER A 200 -10.63 -14.13 16.02
N ILE A 201 -11.08 -14.61 17.18
CA ILE A 201 -11.22 -16.02 17.52
C ILE A 201 -12.70 -16.34 17.67
N ASP A 202 -13.27 -17.06 16.72
CA ASP A 202 -14.63 -17.57 16.78
C ASP A 202 -14.63 -18.92 17.49
N LEU A 203 -15.10 -18.95 18.74
CA LEU A 203 -15.13 -20.12 19.58
C LEU A 203 -16.23 -21.12 19.17
N ASP A 204 -17.29 -20.65 18.52
CA ASP A 204 -18.44 -21.45 18.11
C ASP A 204 -18.26 -22.12 16.74
N ALA A 205 -17.30 -21.64 15.96
CA ALA A 205 -16.95 -22.20 14.66
C ALA A 205 -16.52 -23.67 14.75
N ASN A 206 -16.69 -24.41 13.66
CA ASN A 206 -16.29 -25.82 13.54
C ASN A 206 -16.89 -26.71 14.65
N ALA A 207 -18.16 -26.46 15.00
CA ALA A 207 -18.89 -27.18 16.07
C ALA A 207 -18.20 -27.05 17.45
N GLY A 208 -17.67 -25.88 17.77
CA GLY A 208 -17.00 -25.57 19.03
C GLY A 208 -15.49 -25.86 19.03
N ALA A 209 -14.95 -26.36 17.93
CA ALA A 209 -13.51 -26.52 17.81
C ALA A 209 -12.76 -25.21 17.42
N GLY A 210 -13.52 -24.14 17.19
CA GLY A 210 -13.04 -22.78 16.97
C GLY A 210 -12.38 -22.52 15.63
N ALA A 211 -12.36 -21.25 15.27
CA ALA A 211 -11.61 -20.75 14.13
C ALA A 211 -10.97 -19.38 14.45
N VAL A 212 -9.91 -19.00 13.73
CA VAL A 212 -9.23 -17.72 13.88
C VAL A 212 -9.10 -16.99 12.55
N THR A 213 -9.29 -15.68 12.59
CA THR A 213 -9.00 -14.76 11.48
C THR A 213 -8.09 -13.66 11.98
N LEU A 214 -7.06 -13.33 11.19
CA LEU A 214 -6.18 -12.21 11.44
C LEU A 214 -6.62 -11.02 10.58
N TYR A 215 -6.67 -9.83 11.17
CA TYR A 215 -6.95 -8.57 10.49
C TYR A 215 -5.81 -7.58 10.71
N MET A 216 -5.64 -6.65 9.76
CA MET A 216 -4.62 -5.61 9.82
C MET A 216 -5.20 -4.26 9.40
N LYS A 217 -4.76 -3.18 10.06
CA LYS A 217 -4.87 -1.80 9.59
C LYS A 217 -3.49 -1.28 9.24
N ARG A 218 -3.33 -0.73 8.04
CA ARG A 218 -2.06 -0.14 7.58
C ARG A 218 -1.86 1.27 8.09
N ASP A 219 -2.91 2.08 8.06
CA ASP A 219 -2.98 3.37 8.75
C ASP A 219 -3.83 3.17 10.00
N VAL A 220 -3.17 3.24 11.16
CA VAL A 220 -3.82 2.93 12.44
C VAL A 220 -5.00 3.86 12.74
N LEU A 221 -4.92 5.10 12.29
CA LEU A 221 -5.94 6.11 12.57
C LEU A 221 -7.05 6.16 11.51
N ASN A 222 -6.72 5.97 10.23
CA ASN A 222 -7.60 6.32 9.11
C ASN A 222 -8.01 5.15 8.21
N SER A 223 -7.40 3.96 8.34
CA SER A 223 -7.80 2.79 7.56
C SER A 223 -8.77 1.89 8.33
N GLU A 224 -9.48 1.03 7.60
CA GLU A 224 -10.29 -0.03 8.19
C GLU A 224 -9.47 -1.30 8.42
N PHE A 225 -9.99 -2.22 9.23
CA PHE A 225 -9.43 -3.54 9.36
C PHE A 225 -9.68 -4.35 8.10
N GLU A 226 -8.61 -4.77 7.45
CA GLU A 226 -8.67 -5.71 6.32
C GLU A 226 -8.30 -7.11 6.81
N PRO A 227 -9.10 -8.13 6.47
CA PRO A 227 -8.74 -9.50 6.81
C PRO A 227 -7.51 -9.91 6.00
N VAL A 228 -6.59 -10.57 6.66
CA VAL A 228 -5.41 -11.15 6.02
C VAL A 228 -5.84 -12.41 5.28
N PRO A 229 -5.78 -12.46 3.93
CA PRO A 229 -6.41 -13.52 3.14
C PRO A 229 -5.97 -14.94 3.55
N GLU A 230 -4.70 -15.10 3.89
CA GLU A 230 -4.10 -16.38 4.25
C GLU A 230 -4.43 -16.85 5.67
N CYS A 231 -5.02 -15.97 6.48
CA CYS A 231 -5.37 -16.22 7.89
C CYS A 231 -6.87 -16.08 8.17
N GLN A 232 -7.73 -16.48 7.25
CA GLN A 232 -9.18 -16.38 7.43
C GLN A 232 -9.81 -17.71 7.80
N GLY A 233 -10.53 -17.74 8.93
CA GLY A 233 -11.31 -18.90 9.36
C GLY A 233 -10.48 -20.16 9.62
N PHE A 234 -9.23 -20.01 10.00
CA PHE A 234 -8.32 -21.15 10.19
C PHE A 234 -8.71 -21.98 11.41
N PRO A 235 -8.92 -23.32 11.28
CA PRO A 235 -9.43 -24.15 12.36
C PRO A 235 -8.43 -24.29 13.52
N LEU A 236 -8.90 -24.10 14.76
CA LEU A 236 -8.08 -24.09 15.97
C LEU A 236 -7.92 -25.47 16.63
N GLY A 237 -8.92 -26.32 16.55
CA GLY A 237 -8.94 -27.59 17.23
C GLY A 237 -9.07 -27.45 18.76
N LEU A 238 -9.86 -26.47 19.22
CA LEU A 238 -10.14 -26.24 20.64
C LEU A 238 -10.91 -27.44 21.25
N THR A 239 -10.73 -27.61 22.53
CA THR A 239 -11.40 -28.67 23.35
C THR A 239 -12.05 -28.01 24.58
N PRO A 240 -13.18 -27.31 24.42
CA PRO A 240 -13.85 -26.65 25.52
C PRO A 240 -14.18 -27.61 26.66
N GLY A 241 -13.89 -27.19 27.89
CA GLY A 241 -14.11 -28.01 29.10
C GLY A 241 -12.99 -29.01 29.40
N SER A 242 -11.90 -29.03 28.63
CA SER A 242 -10.77 -29.93 28.94
C SER A 242 -9.91 -29.46 30.11
N GLY A 243 -9.96 -28.16 30.40
CA GLY A 243 -9.17 -27.54 31.48
C GLY A 243 -7.68 -27.41 31.16
N ASP A 244 -7.30 -27.50 29.90
CA ASP A 244 -5.91 -27.35 29.43
C ASP A 244 -5.77 -26.16 28.49
N LYS A 245 -4.61 -25.98 27.83
CA LYS A 245 -4.32 -24.89 26.91
C LYS A 245 -5.20 -24.81 25.66
N PHE A 246 -5.94 -25.86 25.35
CA PHE A 246 -6.91 -25.92 24.25
C PHE A 246 -8.32 -25.54 24.70
N ASP A 247 -8.51 -25.31 25.99
CA ASP A 247 -9.78 -24.86 26.58
C ASP A 247 -9.77 -23.32 26.70
N PRO A 248 -10.60 -22.58 25.92
CA PRO A 248 -10.63 -21.13 26.03
C PRO A 248 -10.97 -20.63 27.44
N ALA A 249 -11.74 -21.41 28.23
CA ALA A 249 -12.10 -21.04 29.59
C ALA A 249 -10.89 -20.89 30.53
N THR A 250 -9.73 -21.42 30.15
CA THR A 250 -8.48 -21.31 30.92
C THR A 250 -7.63 -20.09 30.53
N TRP A 251 -7.96 -19.38 29.46
CA TRP A 251 -7.17 -18.25 28.95
C TRP A 251 -7.41 -17.00 29.81
N ASP A 252 -6.54 -16.76 30.74
CA ASP A 252 -6.63 -15.64 31.67
C ASP A 252 -5.43 -14.67 31.60
N LYS A 253 -4.57 -14.85 30.62
CA LYS A 253 -3.36 -14.03 30.44
C LYS A 253 -3.32 -13.41 29.05
N ILE A 254 -2.87 -12.17 29.01
CA ILE A 254 -2.36 -11.51 27.78
C ILE A 254 -0.86 -11.39 27.88
N PHE A 255 -0.19 -11.35 26.74
CA PHE A 255 1.28 -11.27 26.73
C PHE A 255 1.80 -10.55 25.50
N LEU A 256 2.95 -9.93 25.70
CA LEU A 256 3.78 -9.28 24.69
C LEU A 256 5.16 -9.91 24.72
N LEU A 257 5.77 -10.08 23.55
CA LEU A 257 7.16 -10.47 23.45
C LEU A 257 7.81 -9.64 22.37
N ASN A 258 8.99 -9.10 22.68
CA ASN A 258 9.82 -8.41 21.74
C ASN A 258 11.19 -9.12 21.65
N SER A 259 11.58 -9.55 20.46
CA SER A 259 12.88 -10.20 20.24
C SER A 259 13.89 -9.29 19.54
N GLY A 260 13.50 -8.09 19.20
CA GLY A 260 14.33 -7.11 18.50
C GLY A 260 14.03 -5.70 18.94
N TRP A 261 13.96 -4.79 17.98
CA TRP A 261 13.57 -3.42 18.15
C TRP A 261 12.12 -3.29 17.69
N GLY A 262 11.23 -3.04 18.60
CA GLY A 262 9.81 -2.93 18.33
C GLY A 262 9.09 -2.18 19.43
N GLY A 263 7.85 -1.80 19.15
CA GLY A 263 6.98 -1.10 20.07
C GLY A 263 5.59 -1.68 20.07
N PHE A 264 4.89 -1.53 21.19
CA PHE A 264 3.50 -1.93 21.36
C PHE A 264 2.71 -0.78 21.96
N ASP A 265 1.45 -0.66 21.56
CA ASP A 265 0.52 0.31 22.12
C ASP A 265 -0.92 -0.19 21.99
N ASN A 266 -1.85 0.42 22.72
CA ASN A 266 -3.28 0.19 22.61
C ASN A 266 -3.69 -1.29 22.59
N PHE A 267 -3.19 -2.07 23.56
CA PHE A 267 -3.55 -3.48 23.67
C PHE A 267 -4.98 -3.64 24.15
N THR A 268 -5.86 -4.23 23.35
CA THR A 268 -7.29 -4.38 23.67
C THR A 268 -7.70 -5.85 23.60
N VAL A 269 -8.49 -6.29 24.58
CA VAL A 269 -9.19 -7.59 24.57
C VAL A 269 -10.67 -7.33 24.62
N ARG A 270 -11.43 -7.99 23.72
CA ARG A 270 -12.91 -8.01 23.71
C ARG A 270 -13.41 -9.42 23.70
N HIS A 271 -14.51 -9.66 24.41
CA HIS A 271 -15.25 -10.89 24.33
C HIS A 271 -16.73 -10.62 24.02
N PHE A 272 -17.22 -11.28 22.98
CA PHE A 272 -18.61 -11.27 22.53
C PHE A 272 -19.19 -12.65 22.78
N PRO A 273 -19.99 -12.86 23.86
CA PRO A 273 -20.50 -14.19 24.22
C PRO A 273 -21.31 -14.85 23.11
N GLY A 274 -21.25 -16.17 23.01
CA GLY A 274 -21.90 -16.95 21.96
C GLY A 274 -23.42 -16.89 21.92
N GLY A 275 -24.01 -17.27 20.79
CA GLY A 275 -25.45 -17.35 20.58
C GLY A 275 -26.11 -16.09 20.02
N LEU A 276 -25.38 -14.99 19.85
CA LEU A 276 -25.84 -13.77 19.20
C LEU A 276 -25.14 -13.59 17.84
N SER A 277 -25.82 -13.00 16.86
CA SER A 277 -25.27 -12.67 15.57
C SER A 277 -24.28 -11.51 15.66
N GLN A 278 -23.18 -11.59 14.94
CA GLN A 278 -22.26 -10.46 14.77
C GLN A 278 -22.88 -9.33 13.97
N GLN A 279 -22.43 -8.11 14.24
CA GLN A 279 -22.75 -6.95 13.46
C GLN A 279 -21.53 -6.04 13.32
N PHE A 280 -21.55 -5.16 12.34
CA PHE A 280 -20.53 -4.14 12.09
C PHE A 280 -21.18 -2.78 11.88
N ILE A 281 -20.38 -1.73 12.07
CA ILE A 281 -20.77 -0.34 11.80
C ILE A 281 -20.08 0.09 10.51
N ASP A 282 -20.88 0.65 9.61
CA ASP A 282 -20.40 1.42 8.48
C ASP A 282 -20.52 2.90 8.85
N PHE A 283 -19.38 3.58 8.98
CA PHE A 283 -19.30 4.97 9.40
C PHE A 283 -18.52 5.75 8.36
N ASP A 284 -19.16 6.73 7.73
CA ASP A 284 -18.55 7.55 6.71
C ASP A 284 -17.30 8.30 7.24
N ALA A 285 -16.29 8.47 6.38
CA ALA A 285 -15.17 9.35 6.68
C ALA A 285 -15.66 10.79 6.88
N ILE A 286 -15.06 11.49 7.82
CA ILE A 286 -15.36 12.91 8.09
C ILE A 286 -14.20 13.71 7.48
N PRO A 287 -14.45 14.53 6.46
CA PRO A 287 -13.39 15.37 5.90
C PRO A 287 -12.97 16.45 6.89
N ASP A 288 -11.77 17.00 6.71
CA ASP A 288 -11.30 18.14 7.47
C ASP A 288 -12.28 19.30 7.43
N GLN A 289 -12.33 20.08 8.50
CA GLN A 289 -13.33 21.13 8.69
C GLN A 289 -12.69 22.47 9.00
N LEU A 290 -13.33 23.55 8.60
CA LEU A 290 -13.01 24.89 9.10
C LEU A 290 -13.57 25.08 10.51
N ILE A 291 -12.89 25.86 11.35
CA ILE A 291 -13.40 26.23 12.70
C ILE A 291 -14.79 26.88 12.66
N THR A 292 -15.18 27.42 11.52
CA THR A 292 -16.48 28.07 11.28
C THR A 292 -17.52 27.14 10.64
N ALA A 293 -17.20 25.86 10.47
CA ALA A 293 -18.14 24.95 9.84
C ALA A 293 -19.45 24.85 10.64
N ALA A 294 -20.54 24.72 9.91
CA ALA A 294 -21.85 24.46 10.52
C ALA A 294 -21.84 23.07 11.19
N PRO A 295 -22.74 22.81 12.13
CA PRO A 295 -22.86 21.47 12.71
C PRO A 295 -22.99 20.39 11.65
N ILE A 296 -22.26 19.30 11.83
CA ILE A 296 -22.11 18.19 10.87
C ILE A 296 -23.05 17.06 11.28
N THR A 297 -23.82 16.54 10.34
CA THR A 297 -24.62 15.34 10.59
C THR A 297 -23.74 14.12 10.35
N LEU A 298 -23.50 13.34 11.40
CA LEU A 298 -22.77 12.08 11.32
C LEU A 298 -23.68 10.99 10.75
N ASN A 299 -23.17 10.25 9.77
CA ASN A 299 -23.87 9.16 9.13
C ASN A 299 -23.13 7.85 9.44
N ALA A 300 -23.81 6.97 10.19
CA ALA A 300 -23.34 5.62 10.37
C ALA A 300 -24.52 4.67 10.42
N THR A 301 -24.32 3.48 9.90
CA THR A 301 -25.32 2.40 9.93
C THR A 301 -24.73 1.15 10.54
N SER A 302 -25.54 0.38 11.27
CA SER A 302 -25.16 -0.95 11.71
C SER A 302 -25.73 -2.00 10.75
N SER A 303 -25.01 -3.08 10.52
CA SER A 303 -25.50 -4.20 9.69
C SER A 303 -26.74 -4.89 10.27
N SER A 304 -27.00 -4.71 11.57
CA SER A 304 -28.20 -5.18 12.27
C SER A 304 -29.42 -4.28 12.07
N GLY A 305 -29.23 -3.05 11.58
CA GLY A 305 -30.25 -2.01 11.55
C GLY A 305 -30.56 -1.37 12.93
N LEU A 306 -29.83 -1.73 13.98
CA LEU A 306 -29.93 -1.10 15.29
C LEU A 306 -29.29 0.30 15.27
N PRO A 307 -29.80 1.25 16.08
CA PRO A 307 -29.31 2.64 16.05
C PRO A 307 -27.86 2.73 16.56
N VAL A 308 -27.03 3.47 15.78
CA VAL A 308 -25.65 3.80 16.14
C VAL A 308 -25.64 5.03 17.04
N THR A 309 -24.74 5.07 18.02
CA THR A 309 -24.46 6.22 18.89
C THR A 309 -23.06 6.73 18.65
N PHE A 310 -22.84 8.03 18.90
CA PHE A 310 -21.58 8.71 18.64
C PHE A 310 -21.02 9.34 19.90
N GLU A 311 -19.71 9.38 20.00
CA GLU A 311 -18.97 10.03 21.08
C GLU A 311 -17.73 10.74 20.50
N VAL A 312 -17.47 11.99 20.95
CA VAL A 312 -16.21 12.67 20.68
C VAL A 312 -15.22 12.18 21.72
N VAL A 313 -14.24 11.40 21.26
CA VAL A 313 -13.20 10.83 22.15
C VAL A 313 -12.12 11.87 22.42
N GLU A 314 -11.84 12.74 21.43
CA GLU A 314 -10.77 13.74 21.53
C GLU A 314 -11.07 14.95 20.65
N GLY A 315 -10.53 16.11 21.02
CA GLY A 315 -10.45 17.31 20.19
C GLY A 315 -11.58 18.34 20.40
N PRO A 316 -11.51 19.45 19.65
CA PRO A 316 -12.35 20.62 19.86
C PRO A 316 -13.77 20.47 19.26
N ALA A 317 -14.49 19.45 19.67
CA ALA A 317 -15.85 19.19 19.22
C ALA A 317 -16.72 18.60 20.32
N SER A 318 -18.03 18.59 20.11
CA SER A 318 -19.02 17.89 20.93
C SER A 318 -20.09 17.27 20.07
N VAL A 319 -20.68 16.17 20.50
CA VAL A 319 -21.74 15.48 19.78
C VAL A 319 -23.01 15.39 20.63
N GLU A 320 -24.17 15.69 20.00
CA GLU A 320 -25.48 15.47 20.60
C GLU A 320 -26.35 14.68 19.59
N GLY A 321 -26.68 13.46 19.94
CA GLY A 321 -27.30 12.51 19.04
C GLY A 321 -26.34 12.15 17.90
N ASN A 322 -26.66 12.57 16.68
CA ASN A 322 -25.78 12.42 15.51
C ASN A 322 -25.31 13.78 14.95
N ILE A 323 -25.42 14.85 15.73
CA ILE A 323 -24.96 16.18 15.32
C ILE A 323 -23.65 16.50 16.04
N LEU A 324 -22.60 16.62 15.25
CA LEU A 324 -21.27 17.04 15.71
C LEU A 324 -21.14 18.55 15.58
N THR A 325 -20.77 19.21 16.65
CA THR A 325 -20.59 20.68 16.72
C THR A 325 -19.18 21.01 17.13
N LEU A 326 -18.48 21.81 16.32
CA LEU A 326 -17.13 22.29 16.62
C LEU A 326 -17.14 23.38 17.69
N THR A 327 -16.11 23.44 18.53
CA THR A 327 -16.00 24.48 19.57
C THR A 327 -15.47 25.81 19.05
N GLY A 328 -14.95 25.85 17.81
CA GLY A 328 -14.32 27.03 17.21
C GLY A 328 -12.81 27.15 17.54
N GLU A 329 -12.22 26.08 18.02
CA GLU A 329 -10.76 25.93 18.21
C GLU A 329 -10.20 25.01 17.16
N GLU A 330 -8.94 25.20 16.77
CA GLU A 330 -8.23 24.32 15.84
C GLU A 330 -7.69 23.05 16.55
N GLY A 331 -7.54 21.95 15.83
CA GLY A 331 -6.98 20.72 16.35
C GLY A 331 -7.58 19.48 15.71
N MET A 332 -7.00 18.33 16.04
CA MET A 332 -7.52 17.03 15.60
C MET A 332 -8.77 16.66 16.43
N VAL A 333 -9.78 16.15 15.77
CA VAL A 333 -11.01 15.61 16.38
C VAL A 333 -11.11 14.12 16.07
N ARG A 334 -11.43 13.34 17.10
CA ARG A 334 -11.72 11.91 16.98
C ARG A 334 -13.16 11.64 17.39
N VAL A 335 -13.91 10.94 16.53
CA VAL A 335 -15.30 10.59 16.77
C VAL A 335 -15.47 9.08 16.66
N SER A 336 -16.01 8.46 17.68
CA SER A 336 -16.33 7.03 17.70
C SER A 336 -17.81 6.80 17.44
N ALA A 337 -18.12 5.83 16.59
CA ALA A 337 -19.43 5.29 16.36
C ALA A 337 -19.57 3.91 17.04
N MET A 338 -20.63 3.73 17.84
CA MET A 338 -20.82 2.58 18.69
C MET A 338 -22.23 2.01 18.55
N GLN A 339 -22.36 0.70 18.66
CA GLN A 339 -23.63 0.00 18.71
C GLN A 339 -23.57 -1.19 19.68
N GLY A 340 -24.31 -1.14 20.79
CA GLY A 340 -24.21 -2.05 21.94
C GLY A 340 -24.88 -3.41 21.78
N GLY A 341 -25.43 -3.76 20.62
CA GLY A 341 -26.25 -4.96 20.44
C GLY A 341 -27.66 -4.81 21.05
N ASP A 342 -28.46 -5.86 20.96
CA ASP A 342 -29.79 -5.90 21.55
C ASP A 342 -29.91 -6.95 22.67
N GLY A 343 -28.81 -7.70 22.93
CA GLY A 343 -28.74 -8.73 23.94
C GLY A 343 -29.62 -9.97 23.67
N THR A 344 -30.23 -10.05 22.49
CA THR A 344 -31.16 -11.11 22.11
C THR A 344 -30.82 -11.75 20.78
N ASN A 345 -30.46 -10.94 19.79
CA ASN A 345 -30.16 -11.39 18.44
C ASN A 345 -28.79 -10.94 17.98
N TRP A 346 -28.29 -9.80 18.48
CA TRP A 346 -27.10 -9.15 18.00
C TRP A 346 -26.11 -8.84 19.12
N GLN A 347 -24.86 -9.14 18.89
CA GLN A 347 -23.73 -8.71 19.72
C GLN A 347 -23.49 -7.21 19.54
N ALA A 348 -22.72 -6.59 20.44
CA ALA A 348 -22.22 -5.25 20.21
C ALA A 348 -21.33 -5.22 18.95
N ALA A 349 -21.43 -4.17 18.16
CA ALA A 349 -20.50 -3.98 17.05
C ALA A 349 -19.13 -3.51 17.56
N PRO A 350 -18.04 -3.87 16.87
CA PRO A 350 -16.77 -3.20 17.07
C PRO A 350 -16.92 -1.69 16.86
N THR A 351 -16.33 -0.90 17.76
CA THR A 351 -16.34 0.57 17.67
C THR A 351 -15.55 1.02 16.45
N VAL A 352 -16.11 1.92 15.64
CA VAL A 352 -15.43 2.52 14.50
C VAL A 352 -15.11 3.97 14.83
N THR A 353 -13.84 4.37 14.72
CA THR A 353 -13.39 5.74 15.02
C THR A 353 -12.93 6.42 13.74
N ARG A 354 -13.31 7.69 13.56
CA ARG A 354 -12.88 8.57 12.46
C ARG A 354 -12.17 9.78 13.04
N SER A 355 -11.11 10.19 12.37
CA SER A 355 -10.32 11.38 12.73
C SER A 355 -10.37 12.40 11.60
N PHE A 356 -10.37 13.68 11.95
CA PHE A 356 -10.27 14.79 11.00
C PHE A 356 -9.67 16.01 11.69
N TYR A 357 -9.13 16.95 10.90
CA TYR A 357 -8.59 18.20 11.44
C TYR A 357 -9.60 19.34 11.36
N VAL A 358 -9.60 20.17 12.40
CA VAL A 358 -10.30 21.46 12.43
C VAL A 358 -9.28 22.57 12.23
N VAL A 359 -9.43 23.34 11.14
CA VAL A 359 -8.42 24.30 10.67
C VAL A 359 -8.97 25.72 10.80
N ASP A 360 -8.14 26.64 11.35
CA ASP A 360 -8.39 28.07 11.31
C ASP A 360 -7.70 28.70 10.10
N PRO A 361 -8.45 29.15 9.06
CA PRO A 361 -7.85 29.78 7.89
C PRO A 361 -7.07 31.05 8.22
N ALA A 362 -7.36 31.72 9.33
CA ALA A 362 -6.65 32.92 9.75
C ALA A 362 -5.24 32.62 10.25
N ASN A 363 -5.06 31.49 10.89
CA ASN A 363 -3.78 31.05 11.42
C ASN A 363 -2.96 30.25 10.41
N TYR A 364 -3.63 29.48 9.54
CA TYR A 364 -2.95 28.68 8.55
C TYR A 364 -2.39 29.51 7.40
N THR A 365 -1.14 29.25 7.02
CA THR A 365 -0.49 29.87 5.85
C THR A 365 -0.01 28.75 4.94
N PRO A 366 -0.65 28.54 3.76
CA PRO A 366 -0.20 27.57 2.80
C PRO A 366 1.27 27.78 2.39
N GLU A 367 2.01 26.71 2.23
CA GLU A 367 3.36 26.77 1.68
C GLU A 367 3.31 26.70 0.16
N ILE A 368 3.99 27.62 -0.51
CA ILE A 368 4.07 27.69 -1.97
C ILE A 368 5.51 27.42 -2.39
N THR A 369 5.75 26.33 -3.07
CA THR A 369 7.03 26.02 -3.71
C THR A 369 6.91 26.24 -5.22
N ILE A 370 7.53 27.27 -5.76
CA ILE A 370 7.61 27.46 -7.22
C ILE A 370 8.64 26.47 -7.77
N ARG A 371 8.18 25.55 -8.60
CA ARG A 371 8.99 24.42 -9.10
C ARG A 371 9.60 24.70 -10.49
N ARG A 372 8.88 25.48 -11.31
CA ARG A 372 9.32 25.82 -12.69
C ARG A 372 8.93 27.24 -13.04
N PRO A 373 9.89 28.08 -13.38
CA PRO A 373 11.33 28.01 -13.12
C PRO A 373 11.63 28.17 -11.62
N TYR A 374 12.59 27.39 -11.07
CA TYR A 374 13.00 27.56 -9.67
C TYR A 374 13.93 28.78 -9.50
N GLU A 375 14.13 29.21 -8.26
CA GLU A 375 14.91 30.41 -7.91
C GLU A 375 16.32 30.35 -8.45
N GLY A 376 16.72 31.43 -9.18
CA GLY A 376 18.07 31.59 -9.73
C GLY A 376 18.38 30.72 -10.95
N THR A 377 17.43 29.97 -11.49
CA THR A 377 17.65 29.12 -12.66
C THR A 377 17.71 29.91 -13.96
N LYS A 378 18.25 29.27 -15.00
CA LYS A 378 18.14 29.77 -16.36
C LYS A 378 17.15 28.92 -17.16
N VAL A 379 16.42 29.64 -18.04
CA VAL A 379 15.56 29.06 -19.06
C VAL A 379 16.23 29.24 -20.40
N TYR A 380 16.56 28.15 -21.06
CA TYR A 380 17.29 28.13 -22.33
C TYR A 380 16.33 28.02 -23.50
N MET A 381 16.47 28.93 -24.47
CA MET A 381 15.70 29.00 -25.71
C MET A 381 16.61 29.27 -26.89
N PRO A 382 16.34 28.72 -28.09
CA PRO A 382 17.19 28.93 -29.25
C PRO A 382 17.09 30.39 -29.80
N ASP A 383 15.86 30.92 -29.79
CA ASP A 383 15.54 32.28 -30.26
C ASP A 383 14.20 32.78 -29.71
N PHE A 384 13.72 33.92 -30.12
CA PHE A 384 12.42 34.50 -29.77
C PHE A 384 11.57 34.83 -31.02
N GLU A 385 11.93 34.32 -32.19
CA GLU A 385 11.20 34.59 -33.44
C GLU A 385 9.89 33.77 -33.51
N ASN A 386 9.87 32.60 -32.89
CA ASN A 386 8.67 31.78 -32.77
C ASN A 386 8.18 31.84 -31.32
N PRO A 387 6.86 32.03 -31.11
CA PRO A 387 6.31 32.03 -29.76
C PRO A 387 6.41 30.63 -29.15
N ILE A 388 7.44 30.43 -28.34
CA ILE A 388 7.67 29.20 -27.61
C ILE A 388 7.21 29.41 -26.18
N LEU A 389 6.31 28.54 -25.71
CA LEU A 389 5.75 28.57 -24.37
C LEU A 389 6.57 27.70 -23.43
N ILE A 390 6.82 28.17 -22.24
CA ILE A 390 7.41 27.41 -21.14
C ILE A 390 6.33 27.05 -20.12
N VAL A 391 6.49 25.91 -19.45
CA VAL A 391 5.64 25.53 -18.35
C VAL A 391 6.07 26.28 -17.08
N LEU A 392 5.11 26.97 -16.47
CA LEU A 392 5.23 27.54 -15.13
C LEU A 392 4.50 26.61 -14.16
N SER A 393 5.14 26.19 -13.07
CA SER A 393 4.48 25.31 -12.09
C SER A 393 4.86 25.62 -10.65
N ALA A 394 3.91 25.36 -9.76
CA ALA A 394 4.07 25.45 -8.32
C ALA A 394 3.42 24.26 -7.61
N TYR A 395 3.99 23.88 -6.49
CA TYR A 395 3.39 22.96 -5.52
C TYR A 395 2.86 23.80 -4.35
N ILE A 396 1.63 23.52 -3.93
CA ILE A 396 0.96 24.21 -2.83
C ILE A 396 0.58 23.16 -1.80
N ASP A 397 1.23 23.22 -0.65
CA ASP A 397 0.89 22.38 0.49
C ASP A 397 -0.20 23.06 1.33
N HIS A 398 -1.34 22.38 1.46
CA HIS A 398 -2.50 22.86 2.20
C HIS A 398 -3.45 21.71 2.60
N PRO A 399 -4.18 21.84 3.71
CA PRO A 399 -5.26 20.92 4.05
C PRO A 399 -6.44 21.02 3.05
N ASP A 400 -7.09 19.91 2.77
CA ASP A 400 -8.20 19.79 1.81
C ASP A 400 -9.35 20.77 2.04
N VAL A 401 -9.61 21.09 3.29
CA VAL A 401 -10.69 21.99 3.68
C VAL A 401 -10.44 23.44 3.29
N LEU A 402 -9.17 23.82 3.06
CA LEU A 402 -8.80 25.16 2.62
C LEU A 402 -9.02 25.30 1.11
N LYS A 403 -10.24 25.60 0.71
CA LYS A 403 -10.53 25.87 -0.70
C LYS A 403 -9.90 27.21 -1.10
N PHE A 404 -9.24 27.21 -2.25
CA PHE A 404 -8.79 28.41 -2.91
C PHE A 404 -9.81 28.86 -3.94
N ASN A 405 -10.05 30.15 -4.02
CA ASN A 405 -10.91 30.69 -5.07
C ASN A 405 -10.19 30.68 -6.41
N GLU A 406 -8.89 30.95 -6.38
CA GLU A 406 -8.06 31.07 -7.57
C GLU A 406 -6.57 31.00 -7.19
N VAL A 407 -5.78 30.33 -8.01
CA VAL A 407 -4.31 30.38 -7.96
C VAL A 407 -3.82 31.18 -9.15
N LYS A 408 -3.09 32.24 -8.89
CA LYS A 408 -2.58 33.15 -9.91
C LYS A 408 -1.07 33.18 -9.95
N CYS A 409 -0.54 33.47 -11.13
CA CYS A 409 0.86 33.76 -11.35
C CYS A 409 0.99 35.08 -12.04
N SER A 410 1.86 35.95 -11.57
CA SER A 410 2.24 37.16 -12.32
C SER A 410 3.69 37.03 -12.79
N VAL A 411 3.92 37.28 -14.07
CA VAL A 411 5.23 37.24 -14.70
C VAL A 411 5.27 38.25 -15.85
N ASP A 412 6.34 39.04 -15.96
CA ASP A 412 6.52 40.08 -17.02
C ASP A 412 5.30 41.05 -17.11
N GLY A 413 4.67 41.37 -16.00
CA GLY A 413 3.49 42.23 -15.94
C GLY A 413 2.18 41.57 -16.43
N LEU A 414 2.20 40.29 -16.78
CA LEU A 414 1.04 39.50 -17.11
C LEU A 414 0.52 38.79 -15.87
N GLU A 415 -0.78 38.73 -15.71
CA GLU A 415 -1.44 37.87 -14.70
C GLU A 415 -2.04 36.65 -15.40
N LEU A 416 -1.64 35.45 -14.95
CA LEU A 416 -2.06 34.17 -15.48
C LEU A 416 -2.77 33.39 -14.38
N THR A 417 -3.72 32.57 -14.76
CA THR A 417 -4.35 31.61 -13.84
C THR A 417 -3.69 30.26 -13.99
N LEU A 418 -3.30 29.65 -12.87
CA LEU A 418 -2.81 28.28 -12.84
C LEU A 418 -3.99 27.33 -12.73
N LYS A 419 -3.88 26.19 -13.36
CA LYS A 419 -4.84 25.07 -13.26
C LYS A 419 -4.20 23.86 -12.57
N THR A 420 -5.03 22.94 -12.16
CA THR A 420 -4.64 21.62 -11.66
C THR A 420 -5.49 20.55 -12.33
N ASP A 421 -4.93 19.38 -12.56
CA ASP A 421 -5.65 18.24 -13.12
C ASP A 421 -6.50 17.52 -12.06
N HIS A 422 -6.25 17.82 -10.81
CA HIS A 422 -6.93 17.19 -9.67
C HIS A 422 -7.66 18.22 -8.80
N PRO A 423 -8.65 18.97 -9.33
CA PRO A 423 -9.32 20.02 -8.57
C PRO A 423 -10.12 19.49 -7.37
N ASP A 424 -10.48 18.20 -7.42
CA ASP A 424 -11.22 17.50 -6.37
C ASP A 424 -10.31 16.66 -5.47
N ASN A 425 -9.01 16.55 -5.80
CA ASN A 425 -7.99 15.86 -5.03
C ASN A 425 -6.87 16.84 -4.65
N PRO A 426 -7.04 17.63 -3.60
CA PRO A 426 -6.08 18.63 -3.15
C PRO A 426 -4.74 18.02 -2.70
N ASP A 427 -4.68 16.72 -2.35
CA ASP A 427 -3.45 16.01 -1.97
C ASP A 427 -2.39 16.05 -3.08
N ASN A 428 -2.77 16.26 -4.32
CA ASN A 428 -1.83 16.43 -5.41
C ASN A 428 -1.01 17.73 -5.28
N GLY A 429 -1.64 18.84 -4.93
CA GLY A 429 -1.00 20.16 -4.69
C GLY A 429 -0.30 20.80 -5.89
N TYR A 430 -0.33 20.19 -7.07
CA TYR A 430 0.37 20.68 -8.27
C TYR A 430 -0.51 21.59 -9.10
N TRP A 431 0.03 22.80 -9.41
CA TRP A 431 -0.62 23.84 -10.19
C TRP A 431 0.31 24.31 -11.31
N TYR A 432 -0.19 24.51 -12.52
CA TYR A 432 0.60 24.85 -13.67
C TYR A 432 -0.13 25.73 -14.68
N THR A 433 0.64 26.40 -15.52
CA THR A 433 0.21 27.16 -16.69
C THR A 433 1.36 27.27 -17.68
N THR A 434 1.15 27.96 -18.80
CA THR A 434 2.20 28.24 -19.75
C THR A 434 2.38 29.74 -19.94
N TRP A 435 3.58 30.18 -20.32
CA TRP A 435 3.92 31.56 -20.56
C TRP A 435 4.99 31.69 -21.68
N THR A 436 4.84 32.73 -22.51
CA THR A 436 5.81 33.08 -23.56
C THR A 436 6.66 34.24 -23.10
N PRO A 437 8.00 34.07 -22.97
CA PRO A 437 8.92 35.18 -22.68
C PRO A 437 8.91 36.22 -23.77
N SER A 438 8.96 37.52 -23.40
CA SER A 438 9.03 38.62 -24.32
C SER A 438 10.45 38.85 -24.92
N GLY A 439 11.47 38.20 -24.32
CA GLY A 439 12.88 38.30 -24.77
C GLY A 439 13.86 37.72 -23.76
N ALA A 440 15.14 37.85 -24.01
CA ALA A 440 16.17 37.53 -23.04
C ALA A 440 16.17 38.55 -21.90
N GLY A 441 16.31 38.10 -20.67
CA GLY A 441 16.31 38.98 -19.51
C GLY A 441 16.04 38.24 -18.21
N THR A 442 16.01 39.01 -17.13
CA THR A 442 15.67 38.54 -15.80
C THR A 442 14.19 38.79 -15.52
N TYR A 443 13.47 37.81 -15.02
CA TYR A 443 12.05 37.85 -14.74
C TYR A 443 11.78 37.43 -13.31
N ASP A 444 10.79 38.06 -12.69
CA ASP A 444 10.22 37.66 -11.42
C ASP A 444 8.88 36.97 -11.68
N MET A 445 8.72 35.74 -11.16
CA MET A 445 7.46 35.01 -11.13
C MET A 445 6.92 35.03 -9.72
N THR A 446 5.73 35.58 -9.54
CA THR A 446 5.03 35.56 -8.26
C THR A 446 3.78 34.71 -8.34
N VAL A 447 3.74 33.65 -7.56
CA VAL A 447 2.51 32.84 -7.38
C VAL A 447 1.74 33.37 -6.19
N SER A 448 0.43 33.52 -6.33
CA SER A 448 -0.46 34.01 -5.29
C SER A 448 -1.71 33.12 -5.17
N ILE A 449 -2.06 32.81 -3.95
CA ILE A 449 -3.29 32.11 -3.58
C ILE A 449 -4.15 32.98 -2.71
N THR A 450 -5.45 32.99 -3.02
CA THR A 450 -6.45 33.66 -2.21
C THR A 450 -7.36 32.63 -1.55
N GLN A 451 -7.23 32.45 -0.25
CA GLN A 451 -8.09 31.57 0.54
C GLN A 451 -9.53 32.12 0.60
N THR A 452 -10.50 31.24 0.86
CA THR A 452 -11.93 31.61 0.96
C THR A 452 -12.17 32.76 1.95
N GLY A 453 -11.37 32.91 2.99
CA GLY A 453 -11.43 34.03 3.95
C GLY A 453 -10.81 35.34 3.44
N GLY A 454 -10.29 35.41 2.22
CA GLY A 454 -9.65 36.58 1.64
C GLY A 454 -8.17 36.77 2.01
N LYS A 455 -7.58 35.88 2.79
CA LYS A 455 -6.13 35.88 3.06
C LYS A 455 -5.37 35.56 1.79
N VAL A 456 -4.36 36.34 1.49
CA VAL A 456 -3.48 36.13 0.32
C VAL A 456 -2.11 35.68 0.80
N THR A 457 -1.61 34.58 0.23
CA THR A 457 -0.23 34.12 0.42
C THR A 457 0.48 34.17 -0.92
N THR A 458 1.73 34.60 -0.91
CA THR A 458 2.54 34.73 -2.14
C THR A 458 3.92 34.15 -1.95
N ALA A 459 4.46 33.59 -3.06
CA ALA A 459 5.88 33.27 -3.20
C ALA A 459 6.42 33.86 -4.50
N THR A 460 7.68 34.27 -4.53
CA THR A 460 8.29 34.88 -5.72
C THR A 460 9.65 34.23 -5.97
N ASN A 461 9.90 33.82 -7.21
CA ASN A 461 11.19 33.36 -7.71
C ASN A 461 11.70 34.32 -8.81
N THR A 462 13.01 34.52 -8.83
CA THR A 462 13.69 35.25 -9.90
C THR A 462 14.45 34.27 -10.77
N PHE A 463 14.33 34.39 -12.09
CA PHE A 463 15.02 33.54 -13.07
C PHE A 463 15.46 34.32 -14.30
N GLU A 464 16.39 33.77 -15.10
CA GLU A 464 16.91 34.37 -16.31
C GLU A 464 16.45 33.59 -17.55
N VAL A 465 15.94 34.27 -18.58
CA VAL A 465 15.70 33.67 -19.90
C VAL A 465 16.86 34.08 -20.81
N THR A 466 17.46 33.08 -21.49
CA THR A 466 18.66 33.33 -22.29
C THR A 466 18.74 32.50 -23.57
N THR A 467 19.36 33.04 -24.61
CA THR A 467 19.74 32.27 -25.82
C THR A 467 21.22 31.87 -25.83
N ASP A 468 21.97 32.28 -24.80
CA ASP A 468 23.37 31.92 -24.64
C ASP A 468 23.50 30.64 -23.79
N TYR A 469 23.67 29.50 -24.46
CA TYR A 469 23.86 28.20 -23.85
C TYR A 469 24.67 27.27 -24.75
N ASN A 470 25.23 26.25 -24.16
CA ASN A 470 26.01 25.19 -24.80
C ASN A 470 25.53 23.83 -24.33
N ASP A 471 26.15 22.76 -24.81
CA ASP A 471 26.01 21.44 -24.19
C ASP A 471 26.28 21.55 -22.69
N MET A 472 25.54 20.79 -21.90
CA MET A 472 25.70 20.80 -20.45
C MET A 472 25.46 19.41 -19.84
N MET A 473 26.12 19.21 -18.72
CA MET A 473 25.90 18.00 -17.88
C MET A 473 25.20 18.40 -16.58
N VAL A 474 24.19 17.66 -16.21
CA VAL A 474 23.46 17.75 -14.94
C VAL A 474 23.72 16.50 -14.14
N THR A 475 24.27 16.64 -12.94
CA THR A 475 24.35 15.53 -11.98
C THR A 475 23.14 15.65 -11.05
N ALA A 476 22.18 14.76 -11.22
CA ALA A 476 21.03 14.71 -10.32
C ALA A 476 21.42 14.03 -9.02
N CYS A 477 21.85 12.78 -9.08
CA CYS A 477 22.25 12.00 -7.92
C CYS A 477 23.76 11.78 -7.92
N ASN A 478 24.43 12.05 -6.82
CA ASN A 478 25.87 11.88 -6.66
C ASN A 478 26.20 10.95 -5.47
N GLY A 479 25.50 9.81 -5.39
CA GLY A 479 25.66 8.85 -4.32
C GLY A 479 24.95 9.24 -3.02
N ASP A 480 24.13 10.28 -3.02
CA ASP A 480 23.32 10.76 -1.89
C ASP A 480 21.92 10.15 -1.86
N PHE A 481 21.51 9.51 -2.94
CA PHE A 481 20.22 8.84 -3.10
C PHE A 481 20.36 7.36 -2.73
N VAL A 482 20.10 7.03 -1.46
CA VAL A 482 20.43 5.72 -0.88
C VAL A 482 19.19 4.87 -0.70
N VAL A 483 19.25 3.62 -1.19
CA VAL A 483 18.30 2.55 -0.85
C VAL A 483 19.05 1.41 -0.16
N ALA A 484 18.45 0.83 0.87
CA ALA A 484 19.09 -0.15 1.73
C ALA A 484 18.08 -1.24 2.14
N PRO A 485 18.51 -2.38 2.69
CA PRO A 485 17.59 -3.40 3.19
C PRO A 485 16.54 -2.88 4.17
N SER A 486 16.85 -1.83 4.92
CA SER A 486 15.94 -1.17 5.86
C SER A 486 15.06 -0.08 5.22
N ASN A 487 15.39 0.36 4.02
CA ASN A 487 14.63 1.37 3.28
C ASN A 487 14.79 1.13 1.78
N GLN A 488 13.93 0.28 1.22
CA GLN A 488 14.00 -0.14 -0.18
C GLN A 488 13.49 0.92 -1.17
N THR A 489 12.79 1.95 -0.68
CA THR A 489 12.33 3.07 -1.49
C THR A 489 12.83 4.37 -0.88
N SER A 490 13.41 5.22 -1.70
CA SER A 490 13.91 6.53 -1.30
C SER A 490 13.39 7.60 -2.23
N TYR A 491 13.22 8.83 -1.69
CA TYR A 491 12.75 9.99 -2.43
C TYR A 491 13.77 11.11 -2.32
N ALA A 492 13.99 11.82 -3.41
CA ALA A 492 14.87 12.99 -3.45
C ALA A 492 14.41 13.98 -4.51
N GLU A 493 14.82 15.24 -4.37
CA GLU A 493 14.53 16.30 -5.34
C GLU A 493 15.82 16.84 -5.94
N TYR A 494 15.84 16.99 -7.26
CA TYR A 494 16.98 17.48 -8.00
C TYR A 494 16.60 18.62 -8.95
N ALA A 495 17.52 19.55 -9.12
CA ALA A 495 17.35 20.72 -9.96
C ALA A 495 17.82 20.45 -11.40
N PHE A 496 16.93 20.67 -12.36
CA PHE A 496 17.19 20.55 -13.78
C PHE A 496 17.06 21.89 -14.50
N PRO A 497 17.77 22.11 -15.62
CA PRO A 497 17.61 23.31 -16.42
C PRO A 497 16.20 23.36 -17.00
N SER A 498 15.57 24.52 -16.95
CA SER A 498 14.36 24.77 -17.73
C SER A 498 14.76 25.15 -19.17
N HIS A 499 14.06 24.59 -20.14
CA HIS A 499 14.36 24.83 -21.54
C HIS A 499 13.17 24.52 -22.45
N VAL A 500 13.16 25.14 -23.62
CA VAL A 500 12.23 24.74 -24.68
C VAL A 500 12.98 24.81 -26.00
N ASN A 501 12.88 23.74 -26.78
CA ASN A 501 13.46 23.65 -28.12
C ASN A 501 15.00 23.89 -28.18
N ALA A 502 15.65 23.75 -27.04
CA ALA A 502 17.08 24.11 -26.88
C ALA A 502 18.03 22.91 -27.00
N PHE A 503 17.55 21.71 -26.69
CA PHE A 503 18.35 20.50 -26.71
C PHE A 503 17.66 19.41 -27.56
N ASN A 504 18.46 18.79 -28.46
CA ASN A 504 17.96 17.74 -29.33
C ASN A 504 18.24 16.33 -28.82
N ALA A 505 19.04 16.20 -27.78
CA ALA A 505 19.28 14.92 -27.09
C ALA A 505 19.56 15.15 -25.61
N ILE A 506 19.07 14.21 -24.80
CA ILE A 506 19.36 14.07 -23.37
C ILE A 506 19.74 12.61 -23.14
N ASN A 507 21.02 12.37 -22.82
CA ASN A 507 21.49 11.03 -22.51
C ASN A 507 21.70 10.90 -21.00
N MET A 508 21.12 9.91 -20.39
CA MET A 508 21.30 9.56 -18.99
C MET A 508 22.41 8.52 -18.87
N HIS A 509 23.36 8.77 -18.00
CA HIS A 509 24.35 7.82 -17.56
C HIS A 509 24.02 7.39 -16.13
N TYR A 510 23.92 6.09 -15.90
CA TYR A 510 23.55 5.46 -14.62
C TYR A 510 24.68 4.59 -14.11
N ASP A 511 25.36 5.03 -13.05
CA ASP A 511 26.34 4.24 -12.31
C ASP A 511 25.65 3.55 -11.13
N HIS A 512 25.54 2.24 -11.21
CA HIS A 512 25.00 1.42 -10.12
C HIS A 512 26.10 1.13 -9.08
N ASN A 513 26.18 1.98 -8.08
CA ASN A 513 27.14 1.85 -7.00
C ASN A 513 26.53 1.20 -5.76
N CYS A 514 27.34 0.45 -5.04
CA CYS A 514 26.96 -0.19 -3.78
C CYS A 514 27.52 0.57 -2.59
N VAL A 515 26.72 0.79 -1.57
CA VAL A 515 27.17 1.42 -0.32
C VAL A 515 28.34 0.63 0.25
N ASN A 516 29.46 1.32 0.54
CA ASN A 516 30.72 0.72 1.01
C ASN A 516 31.29 -0.37 0.07
N GLY A 517 30.85 -0.47 -1.19
CA GLY A 517 31.23 -1.54 -2.11
C GLY A 517 30.65 -2.93 -1.72
N ASN A 518 29.69 -3.00 -0.80
CA ASN A 518 29.06 -4.22 -0.32
C ASN A 518 27.70 -4.42 -1.00
N CYS A 519 27.73 -4.95 -2.22
CA CYS A 519 26.55 -5.19 -3.04
C CYS A 519 25.71 -6.37 -2.54
N ASP A 520 24.42 -6.37 -2.81
CA ASP A 520 23.59 -7.58 -2.66
C ASP A 520 24.11 -8.68 -3.59
N SER A 521 24.15 -9.90 -3.08
CA SER A 521 24.71 -11.05 -3.81
C SER A 521 23.82 -11.55 -4.94
N TYR A 522 22.57 -11.12 -5.00
CA TYR A 522 21.54 -11.54 -5.95
C TYR A 522 21.11 -10.40 -6.88
N ASP A 523 20.49 -10.77 -7.97
CA ASP A 523 19.78 -9.84 -8.85
C ASP A 523 18.50 -9.35 -8.16
N ARG A 524 18.31 -8.03 -8.15
CA ARG A 524 17.19 -7.37 -7.47
C ARG A 524 16.43 -6.49 -8.45
N VAL A 525 15.12 -6.56 -8.39
CA VAL A 525 14.28 -5.66 -9.17
C VAL A 525 14.38 -4.25 -8.61
N GLY A 526 14.56 -3.30 -9.49
CA GLY A 526 14.55 -1.89 -9.13
C GLY A 526 13.99 -1.02 -10.25
N TYR A 527 13.62 0.20 -9.89
CA TYR A 527 13.15 1.21 -10.83
C TYR A 527 13.45 2.61 -10.30
N CYS A 528 13.49 3.55 -11.22
CA CYS A 528 13.50 4.97 -10.92
C CYS A 528 12.30 5.63 -11.59
N ARG A 529 11.53 6.42 -10.85
CA ARG A 529 10.45 7.25 -11.39
C ARG A 529 10.74 8.72 -11.15
N VAL A 530 10.20 9.55 -12.00
CA VAL A 530 10.25 11.02 -11.88
C VAL A 530 8.83 11.56 -11.87
N LYS A 531 8.60 12.64 -11.13
CA LYS A 531 7.28 13.27 -11.07
C LYS A 531 7.18 14.37 -12.12
N ASN A 532 6.12 14.34 -12.92
CA ASN A 532 5.87 15.37 -13.91
C ASN A 532 5.33 16.67 -13.26
N TYR A 533 5.12 17.71 -14.05
CA TYR A 533 4.62 19.03 -13.57
C TYR A 533 3.15 19.00 -13.12
N ARG A 534 2.42 17.93 -13.40
CA ARG A 534 1.05 17.67 -12.91
C ARG A 534 1.03 16.88 -11.58
N GLY A 535 2.20 16.39 -11.12
CA GLY A 535 2.33 15.61 -9.90
C GLY A 535 2.20 14.09 -10.10
N GLU A 536 2.24 13.62 -11.34
CA GLU A 536 2.14 12.18 -11.65
C GLU A 536 3.54 11.55 -11.73
N TRP A 537 3.65 10.33 -11.21
CA TRP A 537 4.86 9.54 -11.32
C TRP A 537 4.97 8.84 -12.67
N VAL A 538 6.14 8.96 -13.33
CA VAL A 538 6.47 8.32 -14.61
C VAL A 538 7.77 7.55 -14.46
N GLU A 539 7.79 6.27 -14.82
CA GLU A 539 9.02 5.48 -14.76
C GLU A 539 10.06 6.01 -15.75
N LEU A 540 11.20 6.44 -15.23
CA LEU A 540 12.36 6.88 -16.03
C LEU A 540 13.10 5.65 -16.57
N PHE A 541 13.43 4.70 -15.71
CA PHE A 541 14.05 3.43 -16.10
C PHE A 541 13.75 2.30 -15.13
N ARG A 542 13.82 1.07 -15.63
CA ARG A 542 13.82 -0.19 -14.91
C ARG A 542 15.25 -0.72 -14.86
N TYR A 543 15.69 -1.24 -13.73
CA TYR A 543 16.99 -1.86 -13.60
C TYR A 543 16.89 -3.12 -12.73
N VAL A 544 17.54 -4.19 -13.16
CA VAL A 544 17.72 -5.36 -12.30
C VAL A 544 19.20 -5.46 -11.95
N THR A 545 19.49 -5.47 -10.65
CA THR A 545 20.87 -5.35 -10.18
C THR A 545 21.75 -6.53 -10.62
N PRO A 546 23.03 -6.31 -10.83
CA PRO A 546 23.97 -7.38 -11.11
C PRO A 546 24.30 -8.17 -9.83
N PHE A 547 24.69 -9.43 -9.99
CA PHE A 547 25.06 -10.32 -8.89
C PHE A 547 26.35 -9.87 -8.19
N GLY A 548 26.19 -9.15 -7.08
CA GLY A 548 27.28 -8.79 -6.16
C GLY A 548 28.35 -7.89 -6.75
N LYS A 549 28.02 -6.98 -7.66
CA LYS A 549 28.98 -6.05 -8.26
C LYS A 549 28.32 -4.73 -8.70
N GLU A 550 29.16 -3.74 -8.93
CA GLU A 550 28.80 -2.44 -9.52
C GLU A 550 28.88 -2.50 -11.05
N CYS A 551 27.99 -1.78 -11.72
CA CYS A 551 27.97 -1.65 -13.19
C CYS A 551 27.39 -0.31 -13.60
N ASP A 552 27.58 0.05 -14.85
CA ASP A 552 27.08 1.26 -15.48
C ASP A 552 26.24 0.92 -16.71
N ASP A 553 25.34 1.80 -17.08
CA ASP A 553 24.57 1.71 -18.33
C ASP A 553 24.09 3.10 -18.76
N ASP A 554 23.78 3.24 -20.04
CA ASP A 554 23.32 4.49 -20.65
C ASP A 554 21.91 4.36 -21.19
N LEU A 555 21.14 5.45 -21.13
CA LEU A 555 19.78 5.51 -21.68
C LEU A 555 19.53 6.85 -22.37
N ASP A 556 19.03 6.80 -23.61
CA ASP A 556 18.47 7.97 -24.27
C ASP A 556 17.12 8.33 -23.64
N VAL A 557 17.08 9.48 -22.98
CA VAL A 557 15.90 10.04 -22.29
C VAL A 557 15.46 11.36 -22.94
N SER A 558 15.79 11.58 -24.22
CA SER A 558 15.46 12.82 -24.92
C SER A 558 13.97 13.16 -24.89
N ASP A 559 13.12 12.14 -24.92
CA ASP A 559 11.67 12.33 -24.85
C ASP A 559 11.15 12.70 -23.43
N PHE A 560 12.00 12.57 -22.40
CA PHE A 560 11.69 13.08 -21.07
C PHE A 560 11.97 14.58 -20.91
N THR A 561 12.14 15.26 -22.02
CA THR A 561 12.50 16.69 -22.09
C THR A 561 11.58 17.59 -21.29
N THR A 562 10.27 17.31 -21.25
CA THR A 562 9.30 18.09 -20.46
C THR A 562 9.32 17.71 -18.98
N LEU A 563 9.67 16.47 -18.64
CA LEU A 563 9.69 15.98 -17.26
C LEU A 563 10.96 16.42 -16.52
N LEU A 564 12.11 16.37 -17.19
CA LEU A 564 13.42 16.70 -16.63
C LEU A 564 13.71 18.21 -16.68
N GLN A 565 12.83 19.00 -16.03
CA GLN A 565 12.94 20.46 -15.93
C GLN A 565 12.48 20.98 -14.57
N GLY A 566 13.15 22.02 -14.08
CA GLY A 566 12.81 22.65 -12.81
C GLY A 566 13.23 21.79 -11.60
N LEU A 567 12.48 21.83 -10.54
CA LEU A 567 12.65 20.92 -9.39
C LEU A 567 11.89 19.64 -9.66
N VAL A 568 12.61 18.54 -9.80
CA VAL A 568 12.06 17.23 -10.17
C VAL A 568 12.21 16.27 -8.99
N GLU A 569 11.11 15.69 -8.55
CA GLU A 569 11.11 14.63 -7.56
C GLU A 569 11.44 13.29 -8.21
N PHE A 570 12.31 12.54 -7.56
CA PHE A 570 12.75 11.21 -7.93
C PHE A 570 12.31 10.20 -6.87
N GLU A 571 11.83 9.06 -7.30
CA GLU A 571 11.64 7.86 -6.50
C GLU A 571 12.59 6.78 -7.00
N LEU A 572 13.41 6.25 -6.12
CA LEU A 572 14.30 5.12 -6.39
C LEU A 572 13.89 3.95 -5.52
N HIS A 573 13.70 2.81 -6.13
CA HIS A 573 13.35 1.56 -5.44
C HIS A 573 14.22 0.41 -5.89
N PHE A 574 14.65 -0.42 -4.92
CA PHE A 574 15.26 -1.72 -5.17
C PHE A 574 14.82 -2.72 -4.11
N ASP A 575 14.45 -3.93 -4.53
CA ASP A 575 14.17 -5.07 -3.65
C ASP A 575 15.47 -5.60 -3.02
N VAL A 576 16.17 -4.78 -2.25
CA VAL A 576 17.47 -5.14 -1.65
C VAL A 576 17.26 -5.83 -0.30
N TRP A 577 17.90 -6.99 -0.11
CA TRP A 577 17.74 -7.83 1.09
C TRP A 577 19.07 -8.14 1.79
N SER A 578 20.19 -7.94 1.13
CA SER A 578 21.52 -8.19 1.67
C SER A 578 22.51 -7.12 1.18
N GLY A 579 23.72 -7.09 1.74
CA GLY A 579 24.67 -6.01 1.49
C GLY A 579 24.29 -4.74 2.29
N ASP A 580 24.91 -3.60 1.91
CA ASP A 580 24.71 -2.33 2.58
C ASP A 580 23.73 -1.40 1.80
N GLY A 581 23.20 -1.87 0.67
CA GLY A 581 22.33 -1.11 -0.21
C GLY A 581 23.03 -0.49 -1.40
N TYR A 582 22.33 0.43 -2.08
CA TYR A 582 22.78 1.08 -3.32
C TYR A 582 22.74 2.59 -3.18
N ASN A 583 23.75 3.26 -3.75
CA ASN A 583 23.85 4.70 -3.81
C ASN A 583 24.33 5.13 -5.21
N PRO A 584 23.46 5.08 -6.22
CA PRO A 584 23.82 5.33 -7.60
C PRO A 584 24.30 6.76 -7.82
N ILE A 585 25.04 6.95 -8.95
CA ILE A 585 25.29 8.25 -9.54
C ILE A 585 24.48 8.32 -10.83
N ILE A 586 23.72 9.41 -11.01
CA ILE A 586 22.90 9.63 -12.20
C ILE A 586 23.23 10.99 -12.78
N THR A 587 23.74 10.99 -14.01
CA THR A 587 24.05 12.20 -14.75
C THR A 587 23.28 12.27 -16.06
N PHE A 588 23.06 13.49 -16.55
CA PHE A 588 22.33 13.74 -17.78
C PHE A 588 23.14 14.69 -18.66
N ASP A 589 23.47 14.23 -19.86
CA ASP A 589 24.17 15.04 -20.88
C ASP A 589 23.16 15.64 -21.85
N TYR A 590 23.01 16.95 -21.80
CA TYR A 590 22.17 17.73 -22.68
C TYR A 590 22.97 18.21 -23.89
N THR A 591 22.61 17.78 -25.10
CA THR A 591 23.23 18.20 -26.34
C THR A 591 22.42 19.33 -26.97
N LYS A 592 23.07 20.48 -27.18
CA LYS A 592 22.47 21.65 -27.82
C LYS A 592 22.02 21.33 -29.25
N GLY A 593 20.79 21.68 -29.57
CA GLY A 593 20.20 21.49 -30.90
C GLY A 593 18.68 21.62 -30.85
N THR A 594 18.06 21.65 -32.03
CA THR A 594 16.60 21.69 -32.14
C THR A 594 16.06 20.28 -32.22
N PRO A 595 15.17 19.86 -31.29
CA PRO A 595 14.52 18.56 -31.36
C PRO A 595 13.52 18.48 -32.52
N GLU A 596 13.11 17.29 -32.90
CA GLU A 596 12.13 17.05 -33.97
C GLU A 596 10.76 17.66 -33.63
N TYR A 597 10.33 17.51 -32.39
CA TYR A 597 9.09 18.10 -31.87
C TYR A 597 9.41 19.07 -30.75
N THR A 598 8.71 20.20 -30.70
CA THR A 598 8.93 21.24 -29.69
C THR A 598 8.48 20.77 -28.31
N TYR A 599 7.40 20.01 -28.25
CA TYR A 599 6.78 19.54 -27.00
C TYR A 599 6.58 18.04 -27.03
N VAL A 600 6.88 17.42 -25.91
CA VAL A 600 6.63 16.00 -25.66
C VAL A 600 5.90 15.89 -24.33
N ASP A 601 4.73 15.28 -24.35
CA ASP A 601 4.01 14.94 -23.11
C ASP A 601 4.08 13.44 -22.85
N MET A 602 4.06 13.06 -21.57
CA MET A 602 4.20 11.67 -21.15
C MET A 602 3.38 11.38 -19.90
N SER A 603 2.54 10.38 -19.99
CA SER A 603 1.71 9.89 -18.89
C SER A 603 1.88 8.39 -18.67
N GLU A 604 1.89 7.95 -17.41
CA GLU A 604 1.96 6.55 -17.04
C GLU A 604 0.56 5.91 -17.16
N LEU A 605 0.40 4.90 -18.00
CA LEU A 605 -0.85 4.14 -18.17
C LEU A 605 -0.94 2.96 -17.20
N TRP A 606 0.18 2.30 -17.00
CA TRP A 606 0.31 1.14 -16.12
C TRP A 606 1.63 1.18 -15.38
N PHE A 607 1.59 0.96 -14.09
CA PHE A 607 2.77 0.71 -13.28
C PHE A 607 2.43 -0.29 -12.19
N GLY A 608 2.94 -1.52 -12.30
CA GLY A 608 2.63 -2.55 -11.31
C GLY A 608 3.16 -3.94 -11.63
N ASN A 609 2.92 -4.85 -10.69
CA ASN A 609 3.17 -6.26 -10.83
C ASN A 609 1.87 -6.96 -11.23
N TYR A 610 1.85 -7.63 -12.37
CA TYR A 610 0.67 -8.29 -12.90
C TYR A 610 0.90 -9.78 -12.98
N SER A 611 0.00 -10.57 -12.42
CA SER A 611 0.07 -12.03 -12.44
C SER A 611 0.22 -12.57 -13.86
N PHE A 612 1.11 -13.55 -14.05
CA PHE A 612 1.35 -14.19 -15.31
C PHE A 612 1.01 -15.68 -15.23
N GLY A 613 0.07 -16.11 -16.06
CA GLY A 613 -0.41 -17.49 -16.08
C GLY A 613 -1.39 -17.85 -14.95
N ASP A 614 -1.91 -16.84 -14.23
CA ASP A 614 -2.94 -17.03 -13.22
C ASP A 614 -4.24 -17.53 -13.88
N TYR A 615 -4.65 -18.74 -13.55
CA TYR A 615 -5.87 -19.37 -14.06
C TYR A 615 -7.13 -18.53 -13.75
N ALA A 616 -7.17 -17.85 -12.62
CA ALA A 616 -8.31 -17.03 -12.21
C ALA A 616 -8.36 -15.68 -12.96
N ASN A 617 -7.21 -15.19 -13.44
CA ASN A 617 -7.11 -13.90 -14.13
C ASN A 617 -5.99 -13.92 -15.17
N LEU A 618 -6.26 -14.45 -16.36
CA LEU A 618 -5.29 -14.53 -17.46
C LEU A 618 -5.02 -13.16 -18.12
N CYS A 619 -5.89 -12.16 -17.91
CA CYS A 619 -5.73 -10.80 -18.42
C CYS A 619 -5.67 -9.83 -17.24
N SER A 620 -4.54 -9.82 -16.55
CA SER A 620 -4.37 -9.06 -15.29
C SER A 620 -4.06 -7.58 -15.51
N VAL A 621 -3.60 -7.17 -16.68
CA VAL A 621 -3.34 -5.76 -17.00
C VAL A 621 -4.65 -5.10 -17.42
N PRO A 622 -5.11 -4.03 -16.75
CA PRO A 622 -6.36 -3.38 -17.10
C PRO A 622 -6.29 -2.71 -18.48
N THR A 623 -7.40 -2.74 -19.20
CA THR A 623 -7.53 -2.02 -20.46
C THR A 623 -7.59 -0.53 -20.21
N ARG A 624 -6.96 0.28 -21.06
CA ARG A 624 -6.96 1.74 -20.99
C ARG A 624 -7.64 2.35 -22.18
N HIS A 625 -8.45 3.36 -21.94
CA HIS A 625 -9.00 4.22 -22.98
C HIS A 625 -8.12 5.46 -23.13
N LEU A 626 -7.63 5.72 -24.33
CA LEU A 626 -6.78 6.85 -24.64
C LEU A 626 -7.59 7.89 -25.39
N GLU A 627 -7.44 9.16 -25.04
CA GLU A 627 -7.93 10.31 -25.80
C GLU A 627 -6.73 11.08 -26.37
N PHE A 628 -6.86 11.51 -27.61
CA PHE A 628 -5.83 12.31 -28.28
C PHE A 628 -6.35 13.72 -28.55
N ASP A 629 -5.63 14.70 -28.03
CA ASP A 629 -5.89 16.08 -28.38
C ASP A 629 -5.68 16.28 -29.92
N PRO A 630 -6.52 17.06 -30.59
CA PRO A 630 -6.38 17.33 -32.03
C PRO A 630 -5.03 17.94 -32.44
N CYS A 631 -4.27 18.50 -31.52
CA CYS A 631 -2.92 19.03 -31.79
C CYS A 631 -1.82 17.98 -31.73
N VAL A 632 -2.10 16.76 -31.33
CA VAL A 632 -1.11 15.66 -31.30
C VAL A 632 -0.75 15.26 -32.72
N GLU A 633 0.54 15.33 -33.04
CA GLU A 633 1.09 15.02 -34.37
C GLU A 633 1.65 13.59 -34.46
N LYS A 634 2.08 13.03 -33.33
CA LYS A 634 2.59 11.67 -33.19
C LYS A 634 2.29 11.12 -31.81
N ALA A 635 1.97 9.83 -31.69
CA ALA A 635 1.77 9.16 -30.44
C ALA A 635 2.41 7.77 -30.41
N GLU A 636 2.97 7.39 -29.25
CA GLU A 636 3.58 6.09 -29.03
C GLU A 636 3.09 5.47 -27.71
N LEU A 637 2.78 4.19 -27.73
CA LEU A 637 2.75 3.37 -26.54
C LEU A 637 4.16 2.84 -26.28
N ARG A 638 4.69 3.09 -25.08
CA ARG A 638 5.99 2.55 -24.64
C ARG A 638 5.79 1.59 -23.50
N LEU A 639 6.35 0.39 -23.65
CA LEU A 639 6.28 -0.65 -22.62
C LEU A 639 7.68 -0.98 -22.13
N VAL A 640 7.82 -1.06 -20.80
CA VAL A 640 8.91 -1.73 -20.11
C VAL A 640 8.30 -2.91 -19.35
N SER A 641 8.58 -4.11 -19.81
CA SER A 641 8.04 -5.34 -19.21
C SER A 641 9.18 -6.24 -18.79
N THR A 642 9.13 -6.73 -17.55
CA THR A 642 10.14 -7.62 -16.99
C THR A 642 9.47 -8.77 -16.26
N GLY A 643 9.76 -10.03 -16.69
CA GLY A 643 9.21 -11.23 -16.07
C GLY A 643 10.02 -11.65 -14.86
N HIS A 644 9.35 -11.98 -13.78
CA HIS A 644 9.97 -12.31 -12.49
C HIS A 644 9.33 -13.55 -11.88
N ASN A 645 10.08 -14.14 -10.98
CA ASN A 645 9.81 -15.42 -10.34
C ASN A 645 9.99 -16.61 -11.30
N TRP A 646 10.58 -17.68 -10.78
CA TRP A 646 10.83 -18.91 -11.52
C TRP A 646 10.64 -20.13 -10.62
N SER A 647 10.43 -21.28 -11.22
CA SER A 647 10.32 -22.56 -10.53
C SER A 647 11.22 -23.60 -11.21
N SER A 648 11.81 -24.50 -10.42
CA SER A 648 12.87 -25.40 -10.86
C SER A 648 12.44 -26.59 -11.70
N GLY A 649 11.22 -26.61 -12.24
CA GLY A 649 10.94 -27.72 -13.13
C GLY A 649 9.50 -27.98 -13.56
N THR A 650 9.42 -28.94 -14.46
CA THR A 650 8.18 -29.59 -14.82
C THR A 650 7.95 -30.78 -13.89
N ASN A 651 6.75 -30.90 -13.33
CA ASN A 651 6.42 -32.01 -12.47
C ASN A 651 5.30 -32.86 -13.07
N GLY A 652 5.65 -34.03 -13.51
CA GLY A 652 4.70 -34.94 -14.14
C GLY A 652 4.07 -34.35 -15.43
N ASN A 653 2.77 -34.03 -15.40
CA ASN A 653 2.04 -33.44 -16.51
C ASN A 653 1.90 -31.92 -16.42
N TYR A 654 2.42 -31.31 -15.36
CA TYR A 654 2.32 -29.89 -15.11
C TYR A 654 3.61 -29.17 -15.50
N ASN A 655 3.49 -28.08 -16.18
CA ASN A 655 4.61 -27.29 -16.67
C ASN A 655 4.54 -25.87 -16.12
N THR A 656 5.44 -25.52 -15.22
CA THR A 656 5.61 -24.13 -14.76
C THR A 656 6.35 -23.30 -15.82
N GLY A 657 6.94 -23.94 -16.84
CA GLY A 657 7.66 -23.28 -17.93
C GLY A 657 8.81 -22.37 -17.47
N ASN A 658 9.45 -22.64 -16.32
CA ASN A 658 10.34 -21.69 -15.64
C ASN A 658 9.66 -20.38 -15.26
N ALA A 659 8.36 -20.43 -15.03
CA ALA A 659 7.53 -19.32 -14.59
C ALA A 659 7.64 -18.07 -15.50
N ALA A 660 7.80 -16.86 -14.99
CA ALA A 660 7.88 -15.66 -15.82
C ALA A 660 9.31 -15.22 -16.13
N GLU A 661 10.28 -15.48 -15.24
CA GLU A 661 11.65 -14.99 -15.41
C GLU A 661 12.36 -15.61 -16.62
N PHE A 662 12.23 -16.93 -16.79
CA PHE A 662 12.89 -17.69 -17.86
C PHE A 662 11.92 -18.28 -18.88
N TYR A 663 10.71 -17.76 -18.96
CA TYR A 663 9.72 -18.17 -19.95
C TYR A 663 9.73 -17.23 -21.15
N GLU A 664 10.14 -17.75 -22.31
CA GLU A 664 10.10 -17.03 -23.58
C GLU A 664 8.66 -16.92 -24.08
N ALA A 665 8.07 -15.73 -24.00
CA ALA A 665 6.69 -15.50 -24.34
C ALA A 665 6.50 -14.39 -25.37
N THR A 666 5.41 -14.50 -26.13
CA THR A 666 4.93 -13.42 -27.00
C THR A 666 3.58 -12.94 -26.48
N HIS A 667 3.50 -11.66 -26.14
CA HIS A 667 2.32 -10.97 -25.65
C HIS A 667 1.66 -10.18 -26.78
N ASN A 668 0.37 -9.90 -26.65
CA ASN A 668 -0.39 -9.14 -27.64
C ASN A 668 -0.64 -7.72 -27.11
N ILE A 669 -0.44 -6.73 -27.97
CA ILE A 669 -0.95 -5.37 -27.78
C ILE A 669 -2.16 -5.22 -28.69
N LYS A 670 -3.33 -5.10 -28.06
CA LYS A 670 -4.60 -4.94 -28.78
C LYS A 670 -4.97 -3.46 -28.80
N ILE A 671 -5.37 -2.96 -29.94
CA ILE A 671 -5.94 -1.63 -30.09
C ILE A 671 -7.36 -1.81 -30.60
N ASN A 672 -8.33 -1.22 -29.91
CA ASN A 672 -9.76 -1.34 -30.20
C ASN A 672 -10.20 -2.83 -30.35
N GLY A 673 -9.69 -3.68 -29.43
CA GLY A 673 -9.99 -5.11 -29.38
C GLY A 673 -9.26 -5.99 -30.41
N ALA A 674 -8.56 -5.42 -31.39
CA ALA A 674 -7.77 -6.15 -32.39
C ALA A 674 -6.28 -6.19 -32.04
N VAL A 675 -5.61 -7.32 -32.28
CA VAL A 675 -4.15 -7.42 -32.13
C VAL A 675 -3.48 -6.51 -33.16
N ALA A 676 -2.94 -5.39 -32.71
CA ALA A 676 -2.21 -4.45 -33.55
C ALA A 676 -0.70 -4.76 -33.56
N TYR A 677 -0.16 -5.14 -32.41
CA TYR A 677 1.26 -5.44 -32.23
C TYR A 677 1.45 -6.67 -31.37
N THR A 678 2.66 -7.23 -31.42
CA THR A 678 3.11 -8.28 -30.52
C THR A 678 4.41 -7.89 -29.85
N GLN A 679 4.59 -8.31 -28.60
CA GLN A 679 5.83 -8.15 -27.86
C GLN A 679 6.45 -9.52 -27.63
N HIS A 680 7.58 -9.80 -28.26
CA HIS A 680 8.41 -10.96 -27.92
C HIS A 680 9.25 -10.61 -26.71
N LEU A 681 8.77 -11.01 -25.53
CA LEU A 681 9.38 -10.65 -24.26
C LEU A 681 10.56 -11.58 -23.93
N TRP A 682 11.66 -11.34 -24.62
CA TRP A 682 12.89 -12.10 -24.45
C TRP A 682 14.13 -11.24 -24.68
N ARG A 683 15.18 -11.45 -23.88
CA ARG A 683 16.44 -10.71 -23.99
C ARG A 683 17.64 -11.65 -23.79
N THR A 684 18.58 -11.60 -24.74
CA THR A 684 19.85 -12.34 -24.64
C THR A 684 20.80 -11.61 -23.71
N CYS A 685 21.30 -12.32 -22.68
CA CYS A 685 22.13 -11.76 -21.63
C CYS A 685 23.62 -12.11 -21.74
N SER A 686 24.01 -12.94 -22.70
CA SER A 686 25.42 -13.25 -22.96
C SER A 686 25.78 -13.02 -24.42
N PRO A 687 26.54 -11.95 -24.77
CA PRO A 687 27.16 -10.98 -23.86
C PRO A 687 26.12 -10.09 -23.18
N ASN A 688 26.46 -9.58 -21.98
CA ASN A 688 25.58 -8.65 -21.27
C ASN A 688 25.41 -7.35 -22.06
N PRO A 689 24.19 -6.83 -22.24
CA PRO A 689 23.94 -5.63 -23.07
C PRO A 689 24.65 -4.36 -22.62
N ALA A 690 24.80 -4.15 -21.31
CA ALA A 690 25.56 -3.06 -20.71
C ALA A 690 27.05 -3.36 -20.52
N GLY A 691 27.54 -4.53 -20.97
CA GLY A 691 28.90 -4.93 -20.70
C GLY A 691 29.21 -5.37 -19.28
N CYS A 692 28.18 -5.45 -18.43
CA CYS A 692 28.28 -5.87 -17.02
C CYS A 692 28.61 -7.36 -16.91
N GLN A 693 29.86 -7.72 -17.17
CA GLN A 693 30.34 -9.11 -17.17
C GLN A 693 31.83 -9.20 -16.82
N PRO A 694 32.31 -10.32 -16.23
CA PRO A 694 31.50 -11.38 -15.67
C PRO A 694 30.80 -10.97 -14.37
N GLN A 695 29.73 -11.68 -14.00
CA GLN A 695 29.07 -11.57 -12.72
C GLN A 695 29.09 -12.94 -12.04
N ASN A 696 28.70 -12.99 -10.77
CA ASN A 696 28.34 -14.22 -10.08
C ASN A 696 26.94 -14.69 -10.54
N GLY A 697 26.47 -15.82 -10.04
CA GLY A 697 25.08 -16.28 -10.26
C GLY A 697 24.73 -16.66 -11.70
N THR A 698 23.46 -16.48 -12.02
CA THR A 698 22.85 -16.97 -13.28
C THR A 698 22.80 -15.95 -14.40
N TRP A 699 23.64 -14.92 -14.38
CA TRP A 699 23.59 -13.78 -15.29
C TRP A 699 23.68 -14.13 -16.79
N ILE A 700 24.25 -15.27 -17.13
CA ILE A 700 24.46 -15.71 -18.51
C ILE A 700 23.19 -16.22 -19.19
N TYR A 701 22.14 -16.51 -18.44
CA TYR A 701 20.90 -17.01 -19.00
C TYR A 701 20.03 -15.88 -19.54
N ASP A 702 19.45 -16.14 -20.70
CA ASP A 702 18.46 -15.24 -21.31
C ASP A 702 17.20 -15.16 -20.46
N ARG A 703 16.55 -14.00 -20.44
CA ARG A 703 15.42 -13.70 -19.56
C ARG A 703 14.29 -12.92 -20.25
N SER A 704 13.15 -12.92 -19.60
CA SER A 704 11.95 -12.21 -20.07
C SER A 704 12.12 -10.70 -19.86
N GLY A 705 12.70 -10.03 -20.87
CA GLY A 705 12.74 -8.58 -21.00
C GLY A 705 13.87 -7.85 -20.28
N TRP A 706 14.74 -8.53 -19.53
CA TRP A 706 15.81 -7.90 -18.75
C TRP A 706 17.10 -8.73 -18.70
N CYS A 707 18.19 -8.11 -18.30
CA CYS A 707 19.43 -8.79 -17.95
C CYS A 707 20.02 -8.16 -16.69
N PRO A 708 20.62 -8.95 -15.75
CA PRO A 708 21.24 -8.40 -14.56
C PRO A 708 22.32 -7.39 -14.89
N GLY A 709 22.28 -6.20 -14.27
CA GLY A 709 23.24 -5.12 -14.51
C GLY A 709 23.04 -4.39 -15.83
N SER A 710 21.80 -4.33 -16.34
CA SER A 710 21.44 -3.55 -17.51
C SER A 710 20.06 -2.94 -17.35
N ILE A 711 19.89 -1.73 -17.88
CA ILE A 711 18.60 -1.05 -17.94
C ILE A 711 17.59 -1.88 -18.77
N GLY A 712 16.34 -1.93 -18.30
CA GLY A 712 15.25 -2.66 -18.93
C GLY A 712 14.99 -2.20 -20.37
N LEU A 713 14.64 -3.15 -21.22
CA LEU A 713 14.35 -2.85 -22.63
C LEU A 713 13.03 -2.09 -22.75
N VAL A 714 13.03 -1.05 -23.60
CA VAL A 714 11.84 -0.26 -23.93
C VAL A 714 11.32 -0.68 -25.31
N TRP A 715 10.10 -1.21 -25.36
CA TRP A 715 9.38 -1.44 -26.60
C TRP A 715 8.53 -0.23 -26.96
N ARG A 716 8.53 0.14 -28.25
CA ARG A 716 7.80 1.29 -28.78
C ARG A 716 6.81 0.85 -29.85
N TYR A 717 5.57 1.29 -29.73
CA TYR A 717 4.49 0.96 -30.64
C TYR A 717 3.81 2.26 -31.07
N SER A 718 3.72 2.51 -32.39
CA SER A 718 3.06 3.71 -32.92
C SER A 718 1.56 3.64 -32.67
N LEU A 719 0.98 4.79 -32.32
CA LEU A 719 -0.46 5.01 -32.22
C LEU A 719 -0.94 6.03 -33.26
N ASP A 720 -0.10 6.43 -34.22
CA ASP A 720 -0.39 7.48 -35.20
C ASP A 720 -1.63 7.19 -36.03
N ASP A 721 -1.87 5.91 -36.37
CA ASP A 721 -3.05 5.50 -37.15
C ASP A 721 -4.39 5.77 -36.44
N TYR A 722 -4.37 6.01 -35.12
CA TYR A 722 -5.57 6.22 -34.29
C TYR A 722 -5.77 7.68 -33.90
N LEU A 723 -4.84 8.58 -34.24
CA LEU A 723 -4.95 10.03 -33.93
C LEU A 723 -6.18 10.66 -34.58
N ALA A 724 -6.48 10.25 -35.81
CA ALA A 724 -7.64 10.79 -36.55
C ALA A 724 -8.99 10.37 -35.94
N ASP A 725 -9.04 9.31 -35.15
CA ASP A 725 -10.22 8.83 -34.46
C ASP A 725 -10.43 9.54 -33.12
N GLY A 726 -9.45 10.35 -32.68
CA GLY A 726 -9.46 11.10 -31.42
C GLY A 726 -9.24 10.26 -30.17
N GLY A 727 -9.02 8.94 -30.29
CA GLY A 727 -8.78 8.06 -29.16
C GLY A 727 -8.63 6.59 -29.56
N ALA A 728 -8.24 5.77 -28.59
CA ALA A 728 -8.07 4.33 -28.79
C ALA A 728 -8.22 3.58 -27.46
N GLU A 729 -8.78 2.38 -27.49
CA GLU A 729 -8.74 1.43 -26.40
C GLU A 729 -7.48 0.57 -26.51
N VAL A 730 -6.67 0.50 -25.47
CA VAL A 730 -5.43 -0.29 -25.45
C VAL A 730 -5.48 -1.37 -24.38
N THR A 731 -5.27 -2.61 -24.82
CA THR A 731 -5.19 -3.78 -23.94
C THR A 731 -3.82 -4.45 -24.12
N TYR A 732 -3.11 -4.68 -23.02
CA TYR A 732 -1.90 -5.49 -23.01
C TYR A 732 -2.24 -6.89 -22.51
N GLU A 733 -2.40 -7.82 -23.46
CA GLU A 733 -2.76 -9.22 -23.21
C GLU A 733 -1.49 -10.06 -23.10
N PHE A 734 -1.26 -10.68 -21.96
CA PHE A 734 -0.16 -11.63 -21.80
C PHE A 734 -0.40 -12.87 -22.67
N ALA A 735 0.69 -13.64 -22.90
CA ALA A 735 0.66 -14.81 -23.78
C ALA A 735 -0.61 -15.65 -23.55
N PRO A 736 -1.58 -15.66 -24.48
CA PRO A 736 -2.92 -16.20 -24.23
C PRO A 736 -2.94 -17.72 -24.06
N ASP A 737 -1.89 -18.39 -24.51
CA ASP A 737 -1.78 -19.86 -24.43
C ASP A 737 -1.05 -20.34 -23.17
N TYR A 738 -0.56 -19.41 -22.31
CA TYR A 738 0.14 -19.77 -21.10
C TYR A 738 -0.77 -19.75 -19.88
N VAL A 739 -0.84 -20.87 -19.20
CA VAL A 739 -1.46 -21.03 -17.88
C VAL A 739 -0.48 -21.75 -16.97
N ASP A 740 -0.16 -21.17 -15.84
CA ASP A 740 0.68 -21.83 -14.84
C ASP A 740 -0.16 -22.83 -14.03
N GLN A 741 0.00 -24.12 -14.34
CA GLN A 741 -0.73 -25.20 -13.67
C GLN A 741 -0.25 -25.42 -12.23
N CYS A 742 0.82 -24.78 -11.83
CA CYS A 742 1.31 -24.76 -10.45
C CYS A 742 1.00 -23.44 -9.74
N HIS A 743 0.25 -22.53 -10.37
CA HIS A 743 -0.22 -21.31 -9.74
C HIS A 743 -1.22 -21.64 -8.63
N PRO A 744 -1.16 -20.96 -7.45
CA PRO A 744 -2.07 -21.24 -6.33
C PRO A 744 -3.56 -21.23 -6.67
N ASN A 745 -3.96 -20.45 -7.67
CA ASN A 745 -5.34 -20.35 -8.14
C ASN A 745 -5.74 -21.44 -9.16
N TYR A 746 -4.82 -22.33 -9.57
CA TYR A 746 -5.18 -23.43 -10.48
C TYR A 746 -6.11 -24.43 -9.77
N PRO A 747 -7.16 -24.97 -10.44
CA PRO A 747 -8.20 -25.76 -9.79
C PRO A 747 -7.74 -27.00 -9.01
N ASP A 748 -6.61 -27.60 -9.42
CA ASP A 748 -6.05 -28.77 -8.77
C ASP A 748 -5.15 -28.41 -7.57
N CYS A 749 -4.89 -27.13 -7.35
CA CYS A 749 -4.13 -26.65 -6.21
C CYS A 749 -5.03 -26.48 -4.98
N VAL A 750 -4.49 -26.69 -3.78
CA VAL A 750 -5.26 -26.50 -2.56
C VAL A 750 -5.39 -25.01 -2.29
N ASN A 751 -6.60 -24.51 -2.13
CA ASN A 751 -6.92 -23.11 -1.89
C ASN A 751 -5.98 -22.45 -0.89
N GLY A 752 -5.35 -21.36 -1.32
CA GLY A 752 -4.52 -20.49 -0.48
C GLY A 752 -3.23 -21.14 0.07
N GLN A 753 -2.91 -22.35 -0.33
CA GLN A 753 -1.65 -23.01 0.03
C GLN A 753 -0.78 -23.13 -1.22
N ASN A 754 0.50 -22.79 -1.07
CA ASN A 754 1.53 -23.02 -2.09
C ASN A 754 1.80 -24.52 -2.31
N ASN A 755 0.76 -25.34 -2.40
CA ASN A 755 0.82 -26.77 -2.50
C ASN A 755 -0.09 -27.27 -3.61
N CYS A 756 0.40 -27.17 -4.83
CA CYS A 756 -0.27 -27.79 -5.97
C CYS A 756 0.15 -29.27 -6.03
N PRO A 757 -0.81 -30.21 -6.16
CA PRO A 757 -0.49 -31.60 -6.41
C PRO A 757 0.36 -31.75 -7.68
N ASN A 758 1.38 -32.58 -7.63
CA ASN A 758 2.32 -32.80 -8.73
C ASN A 758 3.24 -31.65 -9.12
N CYS A 759 3.28 -30.58 -8.34
CA CYS A 759 4.28 -29.51 -8.47
C CYS A 759 5.34 -29.65 -7.39
N GLN A 760 6.62 -29.45 -7.76
CA GLN A 760 7.73 -29.47 -6.79
C GLN A 760 7.71 -28.20 -5.95
N ASP A 761 7.44 -27.07 -6.62
CA ASP A 761 7.31 -25.77 -5.99
C ASP A 761 6.07 -25.12 -6.60
N SER A 762 5.29 -24.42 -5.81
CA SER A 762 4.32 -23.47 -6.33
C SER A 762 5.07 -22.24 -6.81
N SER A 763 4.67 -21.69 -7.94
CA SER A 763 5.18 -20.42 -8.40
C SER A 763 4.06 -19.39 -8.46
N ASN A 764 4.41 -18.14 -8.24
CA ASN A 764 3.50 -17.00 -8.40
C ASN A 764 4.17 -16.03 -9.39
N PRO A 765 4.25 -16.41 -10.67
CA PRO A 765 4.95 -15.62 -11.66
C PRO A 765 4.20 -14.33 -11.95
N TYR A 766 4.96 -13.27 -12.16
CA TYR A 766 4.41 -11.97 -12.53
C TYR A 766 5.28 -11.27 -13.55
N ILE A 767 4.66 -10.36 -14.29
CA ILE A 767 5.36 -9.41 -15.14
C ILE A 767 5.19 -8.03 -14.50
N LYS A 768 6.32 -7.37 -14.21
CA LYS A 768 6.31 -5.97 -13.81
C LYS A 768 6.22 -5.11 -15.06
N VAL A 769 5.11 -4.41 -15.22
CA VAL A 769 4.79 -3.60 -16.39
C VAL A 769 4.86 -2.12 -16.01
N SER A 770 5.52 -1.33 -16.87
CA SER A 770 5.32 0.11 -16.99
C SER A 770 4.91 0.40 -18.42
N GLY A 771 3.76 0.99 -18.61
CA GLY A 771 3.24 1.40 -19.90
C GLY A 771 3.01 2.91 -19.92
N LYS A 772 3.52 3.58 -20.95
CA LYS A 772 3.45 5.03 -21.07
C LYS A 772 2.81 5.42 -22.39
N LEU A 773 1.91 6.40 -22.36
CA LEU A 773 1.58 7.18 -23.55
C LEU A 773 2.57 8.30 -23.70
N VAL A 774 3.14 8.44 -24.88
CA VAL A 774 4.02 9.56 -25.24
C VAL A 774 3.43 10.24 -26.44
N THR A 775 3.14 11.53 -26.32
CA THR A 775 2.57 12.35 -27.40
C THR A 775 3.53 13.48 -27.76
N TYR A 776 3.51 13.87 -29.03
CA TYR A 776 4.42 14.86 -29.60
C TYR A 776 3.67 15.88 -30.40
N SER A 777 4.07 17.16 -30.28
CA SER A 777 3.49 18.26 -31.03
C SER A 777 4.41 19.44 -31.14
N HIS A 778 4.15 20.31 -32.10
CA HIS A 778 4.69 21.68 -32.14
C HIS A 778 3.75 22.66 -31.44
N ASN A 779 2.56 22.26 -31.06
CA ASN A 779 1.58 23.06 -30.35
C ASN A 779 1.65 22.77 -28.83
N THR A 780 1.61 23.82 -28.02
CA THR A 780 1.62 23.75 -26.54
C THR A 780 0.35 23.18 -25.93
N ASP A 781 -0.73 23.11 -26.67
CA ASP A 781 -2.02 22.64 -26.12
C ASP A 781 -1.89 21.22 -25.53
N ILE A 782 -0.99 20.39 -26.07
CA ILE A 782 -0.70 19.05 -25.50
C ILE A 782 -0.20 19.09 -24.04
N LEU A 783 0.32 20.23 -23.57
CA LEU A 783 0.79 20.41 -22.20
C LEU A 783 -0.32 20.93 -21.28
N LEU A 784 -1.41 21.42 -21.85
CA LEU A 784 -2.50 22.06 -21.12
C LEU A 784 -3.71 21.16 -20.97
N ASP A 785 -3.93 20.23 -21.86
CA ASP A 785 -5.00 19.27 -21.75
C ASP A 785 -4.50 18.03 -21.03
N THR A 786 -5.19 17.68 -19.96
CA THR A 786 -4.98 16.40 -19.30
C THR A 786 -5.67 15.36 -20.14
N PRO A 787 -4.97 14.37 -20.66
CA PRO A 787 -5.66 13.18 -21.11
C PRO A 787 -6.37 12.58 -19.88
N GLU A 788 -7.69 12.72 -19.82
CA GLU A 788 -8.47 11.85 -18.95
C GLU A 788 -8.28 10.43 -19.49
N TYR A 789 -7.56 9.61 -18.77
CA TYR A 789 -7.57 8.17 -18.95
C TYR A 789 -8.54 7.61 -17.91
N PRO A 790 -9.86 7.76 -18.11
CA PRO A 790 -10.77 7.08 -17.21
C PRO A 790 -10.34 5.62 -17.26
N ASP A 791 -10.09 5.07 -16.11
CA ASP A 791 -10.08 3.62 -16.02
C ASP A 791 -11.33 3.17 -16.77
N VAL A 792 -11.22 2.29 -17.78
CA VAL A 792 -12.37 1.68 -18.43
C VAL A 792 -13.29 1.04 -17.40
N ASP A 793 -12.89 1.17 -16.21
CA ASP A 793 -13.46 0.87 -14.91
C ASP A 793 -14.62 1.79 -14.48
N GLU A 794 -14.91 2.91 -15.12
CA GLU A 794 -16.03 3.76 -14.73
C GLU A 794 -17.34 3.50 -15.49
N ASP A 795 -17.42 2.55 -16.40
CA ASP A 795 -18.72 2.04 -16.81
C ASP A 795 -18.92 0.65 -16.17
N PRO A 796 -19.33 0.62 -14.87
CA PRO A 796 -19.62 -0.64 -14.23
C PRO A 796 -20.81 -1.23 -14.97
N PHE A 797 -20.61 -2.36 -15.63
CA PHE A 797 -21.78 -3.12 -16.09
C PHE A 797 -22.71 -3.29 -14.87
N ASP A 798 -24.00 -2.99 -15.07
CA ASP A 798 -24.93 -3.07 -13.96
C ASP A 798 -25.24 -4.54 -13.67
N VAL A 799 -25.28 -4.85 -12.39
CA VAL A 799 -25.67 -6.17 -11.89
C VAL A 799 -26.89 -6.00 -11.02
N ALA A 800 -27.99 -6.57 -11.45
CA ALA A 800 -29.20 -6.63 -10.65
C ALA A 800 -29.41 -8.05 -10.11
N ILE A 801 -29.78 -8.15 -8.85
CA ILE A 801 -30.14 -9.43 -8.19
C ILE A 801 -31.55 -9.34 -7.62
N THR A 802 -32.40 -10.26 -8.05
CA THR A 802 -33.83 -10.27 -7.67
C THR A 802 -34.34 -11.69 -7.40
N PRO A 803 -35.20 -11.88 -6.37
CA PRO A 803 -35.49 -10.92 -5.29
C PRO A 803 -34.30 -10.78 -4.32
N ASN A 804 -34.27 -9.71 -3.56
CA ASN A 804 -33.39 -9.53 -2.42
C ASN A 804 -34.21 -8.86 -1.32
N PRO A 805 -34.51 -9.51 -0.18
CA PRO A 805 -34.07 -10.84 0.26
C PRO A 805 -34.55 -12.05 -0.61
N VAL A 806 -33.76 -13.11 -0.60
CA VAL A 806 -33.95 -14.34 -1.37
C VAL A 806 -34.43 -15.46 -0.45
N LYS A 807 -35.44 -16.24 -0.88
CA LYS A 807 -35.87 -17.45 -0.13
C LYS A 807 -35.33 -18.76 -0.72
N ASN A 808 -35.52 -18.95 -2.00
CA ASN A 808 -35.15 -20.20 -2.67
C ASN A 808 -34.31 -19.95 -3.93
N ASN A 809 -34.78 -19.05 -4.80
CA ASN A 809 -34.12 -18.77 -6.08
C ASN A 809 -33.82 -17.29 -6.19
N MET A 810 -32.62 -16.97 -6.64
CA MET A 810 -32.25 -15.63 -7.04
C MET A 810 -31.91 -15.59 -8.55
N THR A 811 -32.30 -14.51 -9.18
CA THR A 811 -31.95 -14.22 -10.57
C THR A 811 -30.93 -13.10 -10.59
N ILE A 812 -29.77 -13.37 -11.20
CA ILE A 812 -28.71 -12.39 -11.43
C ILE A 812 -28.80 -11.99 -12.89
N THR A 813 -28.85 -10.69 -13.15
CA THR A 813 -28.80 -10.13 -14.51
C THR A 813 -27.65 -9.13 -14.60
N THR A 814 -27.00 -9.08 -15.77
CA THR A 814 -25.96 -8.11 -16.09
C THR A 814 -26.17 -7.57 -17.50
N ASP A 815 -25.84 -6.33 -17.73
CA ASP A 815 -25.79 -5.70 -19.05
C ASP A 815 -24.40 -5.87 -19.72
N TYR A 816 -23.47 -6.57 -19.09
CA TYR A 816 -22.15 -6.88 -19.66
C TYR A 816 -22.26 -7.59 -21.01
N GLU A 817 -21.75 -6.94 -22.06
CA GLU A 817 -21.93 -7.38 -23.45
C GLU A 817 -20.79 -8.25 -23.99
N LEU A 818 -19.63 -8.23 -23.37
CA LEU A 818 -18.39 -8.80 -23.93
C LEU A 818 -18.12 -10.26 -23.58
N GLY A 819 -19.16 -11.06 -23.29
CA GLY A 819 -18.96 -12.50 -23.16
C GLY A 819 -19.61 -13.15 -21.94
N ARG A 820 -18.96 -14.14 -21.34
CA ARG A 820 -19.43 -14.82 -20.14
C ARG A 820 -18.83 -14.18 -18.89
N THR A 821 -19.67 -13.92 -17.91
CA THR A 821 -19.27 -13.50 -16.57
C THR A 821 -19.11 -14.70 -15.65
N SER A 822 -18.09 -14.69 -14.78
CA SER A 822 -17.98 -15.62 -13.66
C SER A 822 -18.70 -15.06 -12.46
N VAL A 823 -19.50 -15.86 -11.78
CA VAL A 823 -20.26 -15.47 -10.60
C VAL A 823 -19.77 -16.27 -9.41
N HIS A 824 -19.34 -15.57 -8.36
CA HIS A 824 -18.90 -16.14 -7.11
C HIS A 824 -19.82 -15.67 -6.00
N ILE A 825 -20.43 -16.59 -5.26
CA ILE A 825 -21.25 -16.30 -4.10
C ILE A 825 -20.40 -16.59 -2.88
N LEU A 826 -20.21 -15.56 -2.08
CA LEU A 826 -19.41 -15.59 -0.86
C LEU A 826 -20.37 -15.47 0.34
N ASN A 827 -20.13 -16.19 1.42
CA ASN A 827 -20.83 -15.96 2.68
C ASN A 827 -20.32 -14.66 3.35
N SER A 828 -20.90 -14.29 4.49
CA SER A 828 -20.50 -13.09 5.25
C SER A 828 -19.06 -13.11 5.74
N TYR A 829 -18.37 -14.25 5.68
CA TYR A 829 -16.96 -14.41 6.01
C TYR A 829 -16.03 -14.35 4.78
N GLY A 830 -16.58 -14.03 3.60
CA GLY A 830 -15.81 -14.01 2.35
C GLY A 830 -15.49 -15.39 1.77
N VAL A 831 -16.00 -16.48 2.39
CA VAL A 831 -15.78 -17.83 1.88
C VAL A 831 -16.70 -18.10 0.70
N GLU A 832 -16.12 -18.51 -0.42
CA GLU A 832 -16.88 -18.90 -1.60
C GLU A 832 -17.72 -20.16 -1.31
N VAL A 833 -19.04 -20.01 -1.41
CA VAL A 833 -19.99 -21.11 -1.21
C VAL A 833 -20.55 -21.65 -2.52
N ARG A 834 -20.39 -20.87 -3.61
CA ARG A 834 -20.83 -21.27 -4.93
C ARG A 834 -20.15 -20.46 -6.02
N ARG A 835 -19.85 -21.13 -7.17
CA ARG A 835 -19.29 -20.49 -8.37
C ARG A 835 -19.96 -21.07 -9.63
N PHE A 836 -20.19 -20.21 -10.60
CA PHE A 836 -20.70 -20.61 -11.92
C PHE A 836 -20.44 -19.49 -12.95
N SER A 837 -20.68 -19.81 -14.24
CA SER A 837 -20.56 -18.81 -15.32
C SER A 837 -21.91 -18.55 -15.95
N MET A 838 -22.22 -17.31 -16.23
CA MET A 838 -23.44 -16.92 -16.95
C MET A 838 -23.11 -16.01 -18.14
N ALA A 839 -24.05 -15.88 -19.08
CA ALA A 839 -23.99 -14.85 -20.14
C ALA A 839 -24.56 -13.53 -19.59
N LYS A 840 -25.83 -13.23 -19.87
CA LYS A 840 -26.50 -12.01 -19.39
C LYS A 840 -27.40 -12.24 -18.19
N GLN A 841 -27.80 -13.49 -17.94
CA GLN A 841 -28.72 -13.83 -16.85
C GLN A 841 -28.55 -15.27 -16.41
N ALA A 842 -28.67 -15.49 -15.09
CA ALA A 842 -28.79 -16.82 -14.49
C ALA A 842 -29.78 -16.79 -13.32
N THR A 843 -30.57 -17.86 -13.18
CA THR A 843 -31.40 -18.10 -12.01
C THR A 843 -30.83 -19.29 -11.25
N ILE A 844 -30.58 -19.10 -9.95
CA ILE A 844 -29.87 -20.05 -9.10
C ILE A 844 -30.74 -20.40 -7.91
N ASP A 845 -30.82 -21.70 -7.63
CA ASP A 845 -31.40 -22.21 -6.38
C ASP A 845 -30.38 -22.05 -5.26
N VAL A 846 -30.74 -21.31 -4.23
CA VAL A 846 -29.93 -21.06 -3.02
C VAL A 846 -30.63 -21.58 -1.75
N SER A 847 -31.64 -22.41 -1.90
CA SER A 847 -32.41 -22.99 -0.79
C SER A 847 -31.58 -23.90 0.12
N ASP A 848 -30.44 -24.35 -0.30
CA ASP A 848 -29.46 -25.12 0.46
C ASP A 848 -28.44 -24.28 1.23
N LEU A 849 -28.42 -22.95 1.01
CA LEU A 849 -27.54 -22.05 1.73
C LEU A 849 -28.21 -21.58 3.02
N PRO A 850 -27.48 -21.53 4.14
CA PRO A 850 -28.00 -21.00 5.40
C PRO A 850 -28.53 -19.56 5.25
N SER A 851 -29.56 -19.24 6.04
CA SER A 851 -30.06 -17.86 6.11
C SER A 851 -28.95 -16.93 6.61
N GLY A 852 -28.74 -15.79 5.92
CA GLY A 852 -27.66 -14.88 6.25
C GLY A 852 -27.35 -13.88 5.15
N LEU A 853 -26.29 -13.09 5.37
CA LEU A 853 -25.75 -12.15 4.40
C LEU A 853 -24.74 -12.86 3.50
N TYR A 854 -24.85 -12.59 2.20
CA TYR A 854 -23.93 -13.10 1.17
C TYR A 854 -23.49 -11.96 0.26
N PHE A 855 -22.33 -12.14 -0.34
CA PHE A 855 -21.82 -11.26 -1.38
C PHE A 855 -21.77 -12.02 -2.69
N VAL A 856 -22.30 -11.42 -3.73
CA VAL A 856 -22.28 -11.98 -5.09
C VAL A 856 -21.35 -11.14 -5.92
N ASN A 857 -20.19 -11.70 -6.23
CA ASN A 857 -19.22 -11.10 -7.12
C ASN A 857 -19.53 -11.57 -8.54
N VAL A 858 -19.84 -10.64 -9.43
CA VAL A 858 -20.00 -10.89 -10.86
C VAL A 858 -18.77 -10.35 -11.54
N ILE A 859 -17.98 -11.25 -12.12
CA ILE A 859 -16.67 -10.97 -12.70
C ILE A 859 -16.83 -11.00 -14.22
N GLY A 860 -16.78 -9.84 -14.83
CA GLY A 860 -16.68 -9.63 -16.26
C GLY A 860 -15.31 -9.08 -16.60
N GLY A 861 -15.24 -7.93 -17.26
CA GLY A 861 -14.01 -7.12 -17.32
C GLY A 861 -13.62 -6.54 -15.96
N LYS A 862 -14.54 -6.49 -15.02
CA LYS A 862 -14.43 -6.08 -13.61
C LYS A 862 -15.13 -7.02 -12.68
N VAL A 863 -14.96 -6.74 -11.37
CA VAL A 863 -15.73 -7.38 -10.30
C VAL A 863 -16.79 -6.40 -9.79
N VAL A 864 -18.05 -6.71 -10.03
CA VAL A 864 -19.16 -6.01 -9.40
C VAL A 864 -19.67 -6.84 -8.22
N THR A 865 -19.59 -6.30 -7.01
CA THR A 865 -20.07 -6.95 -5.80
C THR A 865 -21.46 -6.43 -5.40
N LYS A 866 -22.40 -7.33 -5.20
CA LYS A 866 -23.74 -7.01 -4.68
C LYS A 866 -24.01 -7.79 -3.39
N LYS A 867 -24.56 -7.11 -2.41
CA LYS A 867 -24.99 -7.72 -1.16
C LYS A 867 -26.36 -8.41 -1.34
N VAL A 868 -26.50 -9.63 -0.85
CA VAL A 868 -27.73 -10.44 -0.93
C VAL A 868 -28.05 -11.04 0.43
N VAL A 869 -29.31 -10.94 0.84
CA VAL A 869 -29.79 -11.59 2.06
C VAL A 869 -30.56 -12.84 1.66
N ILE A 870 -30.17 -14.00 2.18
CA ILE A 870 -30.90 -15.28 2.06
C ILE A 870 -31.72 -15.49 3.34
N GLU A 871 -33.06 -15.71 3.21
CA GLU A 871 -34.02 -15.92 4.31
C GLU A 871 -34.33 -17.40 4.54
#